data_17ee01679b76e2b9b746ebc8dad8afee
#
_entry.id   17ee01679b76e2b9b746ebc8dad8afee
#
_cell.length_a   1.000
_cell.length_b   1.000
_cell.length_c   1.000
_cell.angle_alpha   90.00
_cell.angle_beta   90.00
_cell.angle_gamma   90.00
#
_symmetry.space_group_name_H-M   'P 1'
#
loop_
_entity.id
_entity.type
_entity.pdbx_description
1 polymer ?
#
loop_
_entity_poly.entity_id
_entity_poly.type
_entity_poly.pdbx_seq_one_letter_code
_entity_poly.pdbx_strand_id
1 'polypeptide(L)'
;MREIRIRGARTHNLKNINLDLPRNRLIVITGLSGSGKSSLAFDTLYAEGQRRYVESLSAYARQFLQRMEKPEVDLIEGLSPAISIEQKATSHNPRSTVGTVTEIHDYLRLLFARAGTPYCAEHQRPLEAQTVSQMVDHVLALPEGSRLMILAPVVANRKGEQLELIAELQAQGFSRLRIDGQIYEIDAVPKLAKTHKHSVDVVVDRLKIREDIRQRLAESFETALRHADGRAIAYEMDSQREHFFSARFACPVCSYSLSELEPRIFSFNSPLGACPKCDGLGVIQFFDPKRIVAHPERSLAAGAIRGWDRRNPFYFQMLCSLAAHYAFAIDTPFNELPENVRQILLYGSGRAQVPFNYVNERGQMTLREHAFEGIVVNLERRYKETDSLAVREDLARLISNQTCPTCQGSRLREEARNVRIGSKDNARTLHEISRQPLQDARDYFLALKLPGNKAQVAEKVLKEIGNRLQFLINVGLDYLSLDRSAETLSGGEAQRIRLASQIGSGLTGVMYVLDEPSIGLHQRDNERLLKTLKQLRDIGNTVIVVEHDEEAIRSADYVVDIGPGAGVHGGHVVAEGTPKAIIDHPASLTGDYLAGRRRIGMHGERRQPDAARLLQIVGARGNNLANVSVGIPVGLFTCITGVSGSGKSTLINDTLYAAAARHLYGSSAEPAEHDRIVGLDHFDKVINVDQSPIGRTPRSNPATYTGLLTPIRELFAGVPEARSRGYGPGRFSFNVKGGRCEACQGDGMIKVEMHFLPDIYVACDVCHGKRYNRETLEVQYKSRNIHEILQMTVEAAREFFDAVPVVARKLQTLVDVGLSYITLGQAATTLSGGEAQRVKLALELSKRDTGRTLYILDEPTTGLHFQDIEM
;
A
#
# COMPACT_ATOMS: atom_id res chain seq x y z
N MET A 1 -0.33 0.52 41.49
CA MET A 1 0.99 -0.14 41.30
C MET A 1 1.91 0.79 40.54
N ARG A 2 3.18 0.92 40.97
CA ARG A 2 4.18 1.77 40.27
C ARG A 2 5.02 1.00 39.25
N GLU A 3 4.91 -0.34 39.25
CA GLU A 3 5.73 -1.25 38.48
C GLU A 3 4.87 -2.30 37.79
N ILE A 4 5.37 -2.80 36.63
CA ILE A 4 4.87 -4.00 35.95
C ILE A 4 5.80 -5.14 36.41
N ARG A 5 5.24 -6.14 37.14
CA ARG A 5 5.99 -7.27 37.65
C ARG A 5 5.80 -8.50 36.80
N ILE A 6 6.86 -9.02 36.24
CA ILE A 6 6.90 -10.24 35.43
C ILE A 6 7.59 -11.33 36.24
N ARG A 7 6.99 -12.52 36.28
CA ARG A 7 7.60 -13.71 36.96
C ARG A 7 7.45 -14.92 36.05
N GLY A 8 8.57 -15.59 35.81
CA GLY A 8 8.59 -16.85 35.11
C GLY A 8 8.26 -16.76 33.62
N ALA A 9 8.67 -15.70 32.88
CA ALA A 9 8.44 -15.63 31.45
C ALA A 9 9.30 -16.61 30.67
N ARG A 10 8.65 -17.50 29.89
CA ARG A 10 9.26 -18.59 29.12
C ARG A 10 8.86 -18.65 27.66
N THR A 11 8.18 -17.63 27.20
CA THR A 11 7.71 -17.55 25.80
C THR A 11 8.87 -17.68 24.82
N HIS A 12 8.78 -18.60 23.86
CA HIS A 12 9.81 -18.91 22.86
C HIS A 12 11.19 -19.27 23.51
N ASN A 13 12.19 -18.41 23.31
CA ASN A 13 13.54 -18.64 23.82
C ASN A 13 13.81 -18.02 25.20
N LEU A 14 12.85 -17.39 25.85
CA LEU A 14 13.01 -16.77 27.16
C LEU A 14 13.27 -17.82 28.25
N LYS A 15 14.26 -17.54 29.11
CA LYS A 15 14.76 -18.47 30.13
C LYS A 15 14.26 -18.10 31.53
N ASN A 16 12.94 -18.26 31.76
CA ASN A 16 12.31 -18.02 33.08
C ASN A 16 12.61 -16.60 33.63
N ILE A 17 12.37 -15.59 32.83
CA ILE A 17 12.69 -14.20 33.15
C ILE A 17 11.79 -13.68 34.28
N ASN A 18 12.47 -13.08 35.29
CA ASN A 18 11.84 -12.29 36.36
C ASN A 18 12.31 -10.84 36.21
N LEU A 19 11.37 -9.89 36.11
CA LEU A 19 11.66 -8.50 35.76
C LEU A 19 10.62 -7.56 36.37
N ASP A 20 11.08 -6.41 36.89
CA ASP A 20 10.24 -5.36 37.46
C ASP A 20 10.45 -4.08 36.66
N LEU A 21 9.47 -3.72 35.80
CA LEU A 21 9.52 -2.55 34.89
C LEU A 21 8.81 -1.36 35.52
N PRO A 22 9.40 -0.16 35.53
CA PRO A 22 8.74 1.04 36.01
C PRO A 22 7.63 1.49 35.09
N ARG A 23 6.45 1.87 35.63
CA ARG A 23 5.35 2.44 34.84
C ARG A 23 5.58 3.93 34.56
N ASN A 24 4.91 4.43 33.52
CA ASN A 24 5.00 5.83 33.08
C ASN A 24 6.45 6.25 32.79
N ARG A 25 7.18 5.37 32.12
CA ARG A 25 8.58 5.56 31.73
C ARG A 25 8.78 5.15 30.26
N LEU A 26 9.82 5.69 29.66
CA LEU A 26 10.36 5.22 28.39
C LEU A 26 11.33 4.07 28.68
N ILE A 27 10.95 2.87 28.31
CA ILE A 27 11.69 1.63 28.52
C ILE A 27 12.22 1.15 27.18
N VAL A 28 13.51 0.94 27.05
CA VAL A 28 14.13 0.35 25.87
C VAL A 28 14.53 -1.10 26.18
N ILE A 29 14.07 -2.04 25.35
CA ILE A 29 14.51 -3.44 25.37
C ILE A 29 15.49 -3.61 24.21
N THR A 30 16.74 -3.92 24.54
CA THR A 30 17.85 -4.07 23.59
C THR A 30 18.52 -5.44 23.71
N GLY A 31 19.49 -5.72 22.84
CA GLY A 31 20.25 -6.96 22.78
C GLY A 31 20.40 -7.50 21.36
N LEU A 32 21.11 -8.58 21.17
CA LEU A 32 21.39 -9.21 19.88
C LEU A 32 20.12 -9.58 19.08
N SER A 33 20.22 -9.66 17.76
CA SER A 33 19.14 -10.23 16.94
C SER A 33 18.87 -11.67 17.39
N GLY A 34 17.58 -12.02 17.55
CA GLY A 34 17.19 -13.35 18.04
C GLY A 34 17.44 -13.59 19.53
N SER A 35 17.80 -12.60 20.34
CA SER A 35 18.03 -12.78 21.79
C SER A 35 16.74 -12.95 22.60
N GLY A 36 15.55 -12.64 22.08
CA GLY A 36 14.27 -12.75 22.76
C GLY A 36 13.58 -11.42 23.10
N LYS A 37 14.06 -10.30 22.57
CA LYS A 37 13.47 -8.95 22.76
C LYS A 37 12.00 -8.89 22.40
N SER A 38 11.68 -9.30 21.18
CA SER A 38 10.30 -9.28 20.67
C SER A 38 9.43 -10.28 21.44
N SER A 39 9.99 -11.44 21.83
CA SER A 39 9.29 -12.41 22.68
C SER A 39 8.89 -11.84 24.03
N LEU A 40 9.73 -10.98 24.63
CA LEU A 40 9.37 -10.28 25.87
C LEU A 40 8.38 -9.14 25.63
N ALA A 41 8.65 -8.26 24.65
CA ALA A 41 7.87 -7.05 24.43
C ALA A 41 6.48 -7.35 23.84
N PHE A 42 6.42 -8.15 22.76
CA PHE A 42 5.18 -8.40 22.00
C PHE A 42 4.49 -9.69 22.44
N ASP A 43 5.20 -10.84 22.42
CA ASP A 43 4.58 -12.14 22.66
C ASP A 43 4.28 -12.37 24.14
N THR A 44 4.85 -11.58 25.05
CA THR A 44 4.60 -11.67 26.51
C THR A 44 3.82 -10.46 27.03
N LEU A 45 4.42 -9.25 27.04
CA LEU A 45 3.81 -8.06 27.66
C LEU A 45 2.58 -7.55 26.89
N TYR A 46 2.72 -7.31 25.57
CA TYR A 46 1.63 -6.85 24.75
C TYR A 46 0.51 -7.90 24.66
N ALA A 47 0.87 -9.16 24.38
CA ALA A 47 -0.10 -10.25 24.27
C ALA A 47 -0.95 -10.41 25.53
N GLU A 48 -0.34 -10.40 26.71
CA GLU A 48 -1.08 -10.50 27.97
C GLU A 48 -1.92 -9.25 28.28
N GLY A 49 -1.38 -8.06 28.00
CA GLY A 49 -2.12 -6.80 28.15
C GLY A 49 -3.36 -6.74 27.28
N GLN A 50 -3.23 -7.13 26.00
CA GLN A 50 -4.33 -7.20 25.05
C GLN A 50 -5.33 -8.30 25.41
N ARG A 51 -4.86 -9.50 25.80
CA ARG A 51 -5.71 -10.61 26.24
C ARG A 51 -6.62 -10.19 27.40
N ARG A 52 -6.07 -9.58 28.45
CA ARG A 52 -6.85 -9.09 29.61
C ARG A 52 -7.85 -8.03 29.24
N TYR A 53 -7.47 -7.12 28.33
CA TYR A 53 -8.39 -6.10 27.83
C TYR A 53 -9.59 -6.74 27.09
N VAL A 54 -9.31 -7.67 26.17
CA VAL A 54 -10.35 -8.41 25.42
C VAL A 54 -11.25 -9.23 26.36
N GLU A 55 -10.69 -9.87 27.38
CA GLU A 55 -11.48 -10.62 28.39
C GLU A 55 -12.39 -9.73 29.21
N SER A 56 -12.05 -8.46 29.41
CA SER A 56 -12.89 -7.50 30.13
C SER A 56 -14.11 -7.04 29.32
N LEU A 57 -14.13 -7.27 28.00
CA LEU A 57 -15.24 -6.88 27.12
C LEU A 57 -16.44 -7.83 27.22
N SER A 58 -17.60 -7.39 26.73
CA SER A 58 -18.81 -8.21 26.69
C SER A 58 -18.61 -9.49 25.84
N ALA A 59 -19.37 -10.56 26.12
CA ALA A 59 -19.33 -11.79 25.36
C ALA A 59 -19.59 -11.59 23.87
N TYR A 60 -20.43 -10.63 23.50
CA TYR A 60 -20.71 -10.25 22.13
C TYR A 60 -19.48 -9.63 21.44
N ALA A 61 -18.86 -8.65 22.09
CA ALA A 61 -17.65 -8.00 21.54
C ALA A 61 -16.48 -8.99 21.37
N ARG A 62 -16.34 -9.96 22.29
CA ARG A 62 -15.30 -11.01 22.21
C ARG A 62 -15.43 -11.95 21.02
N GLN A 63 -16.64 -12.11 20.45
CA GLN A 63 -16.85 -12.93 19.25
C GLN A 63 -16.18 -12.36 18.00
N PHE A 64 -15.98 -11.05 17.97
CA PHE A 64 -15.38 -10.32 16.86
C PHE A 64 -13.90 -10.05 17.02
N LEU A 65 -13.33 -10.35 18.19
CA LEU A 65 -11.92 -10.09 18.49
C LEU A 65 -11.14 -11.42 18.56
N GLN A 66 -9.94 -11.39 18.00
CA GLN A 66 -9.05 -12.54 18.03
C GLN A 66 -8.68 -12.92 19.47
N ARG A 67 -8.85 -14.19 19.83
CA ARG A 67 -8.29 -14.71 21.07
C ARG A 67 -6.77 -14.81 20.89
N MET A 68 -6.03 -13.99 21.60
CA MET A 68 -4.58 -14.17 21.70
C MET A 68 -4.29 -15.38 22.61
N GLU A 69 -3.32 -16.18 22.21
CA GLU A 69 -2.84 -17.27 23.06
C GLU A 69 -2.26 -16.70 24.36
N LYS A 70 -2.49 -17.39 25.45
CA LYS A 70 -1.91 -17.00 26.74
C LYS A 70 -0.41 -17.19 26.66
N PRO A 71 0.41 -16.14 26.92
CA PRO A 71 1.85 -16.30 26.94
C PRO A 71 2.29 -17.26 28.06
N GLU A 72 3.42 -17.95 27.85
CA GLU A 72 4.03 -18.83 28.85
C GLU A 72 4.70 -17.99 29.94
N VAL A 73 3.92 -17.61 30.95
CA VAL A 73 4.36 -16.78 32.08
C VAL A 73 3.62 -17.21 33.34
N ASP A 74 4.29 -17.23 34.48
CA ASP A 74 3.66 -17.59 35.75
C ASP A 74 2.76 -16.46 36.23
N LEU A 75 3.25 -15.21 36.24
CA LEU A 75 2.51 -14.04 36.72
C LEU A 75 2.96 -12.78 36.01
N ILE A 76 2.00 -11.91 35.61
CA ILE A 76 2.27 -10.52 35.29
C ILE A 76 1.26 -9.64 36.03
N GLU A 77 1.77 -8.67 36.80
CA GLU A 77 0.96 -7.69 37.52
C GLU A 77 1.24 -6.27 37.03
N GLY A 78 0.29 -5.37 37.22
CA GLY A 78 0.46 -3.95 36.95
C GLY A 78 0.34 -3.56 35.47
N LEU A 79 -0.12 -4.46 34.58
CA LEU A 79 -0.35 -4.13 33.18
C LEU A 79 -1.45 -3.09 33.00
N SER A 80 -1.22 -2.18 32.06
CA SER A 80 -2.24 -1.29 31.48
C SER A 80 -2.78 -1.89 30.18
N PRO A 81 -3.91 -1.37 29.64
CA PRO A 81 -4.30 -1.66 28.26
C PRO A 81 -3.13 -1.42 27.31
N ALA A 82 -2.86 -2.37 26.40
CA ALA A 82 -1.68 -2.34 25.55
C ALA A 82 -2.02 -2.03 24.11
N ILE A 83 -1.19 -1.20 23.46
CA ILE A 83 -1.26 -0.86 22.04
C ILE A 83 0.08 -1.22 21.40
N SER A 84 0.05 -2.04 20.34
CA SER A 84 1.22 -2.40 19.55
C SER A 84 1.34 -1.51 18.30
N ILE A 85 2.56 -1.08 18.02
CA ILE A 85 2.90 -0.32 16.81
C ILE A 85 4.04 -1.07 16.10
N GLU A 86 3.66 -2.06 15.31
CA GLU A 86 4.57 -2.91 14.53
C GLU A 86 4.83 -2.35 13.14
N GLN A 87 5.91 -2.82 12.49
CA GLN A 87 6.29 -2.44 11.13
C GLN A 87 5.49 -3.12 10.03
N LYS A 88 4.61 -4.07 10.34
CA LYS A 88 3.85 -4.81 9.32
C LYS A 88 3.07 -3.86 8.42
N ALA A 89 3.09 -4.16 7.12
CA ALA A 89 2.47 -3.37 6.08
C ALA A 89 1.03 -2.96 6.43
N THR A 90 0.71 -1.71 6.17
CA THR A 90 -0.64 -1.17 6.23
C THR A 90 -1.53 -1.80 5.15
N SER A 91 -2.82 -1.66 5.33
CA SER A 91 -3.88 -2.10 4.42
C SER A 91 -3.47 -2.11 2.93
N HIS A 92 -3.69 -3.23 2.25
CA HIS A 92 -3.60 -3.36 0.78
C HIS A 92 -4.82 -2.76 0.06
N ASN A 93 -5.54 -1.84 0.68
CA ASN A 93 -6.68 -1.17 0.06
C ASN A 93 -6.18 0.00 -0.80
N PRO A 94 -6.35 -0.03 -2.15
CA PRO A 94 -5.86 1.01 -3.05
C PRO A 94 -6.54 2.38 -2.84
N ARG A 95 -7.61 2.43 -2.08
CA ARG A 95 -8.29 3.67 -1.67
C ARG A 95 -7.73 4.29 -0.41
N SER A 96 -6.87 3.59 0.33
CA SER A 96 -6.24 4.12 1.54
C SER A 96 -5.13 5.11 1.18
N THR A 97 -5.17 6.30 1.78
CA THR A 97 -4.16 7.35 1.66
C THR A 97 -3.64 7.76 3.03
N VAL A 98 -2.53 8.48 3.08
CA VAL A 98 -2.04 9.08 4.33
C VAL A 98 -3.16 9.88 5.01
N GLY A 99 -3.89 10.73 4.24
CA GLY A 99 -4.99 11.53 4.77
C GLY A 99 -6.14 10.72 5.36
N THR A 100 -6.49 9.56 4.77
CA THR A 100 -7.57 8.71 5.31
C THR A 100 -7.13 7.88 6.52
N VAL A 101 -5.90 7.38 6.52
CA VAL A 101 -5.36 6.60 7.66
C VAL A 101 -5.17 7.46 8.90
N THR A 102 -4.85 8.74 8.72
CA THR A 102 -4.69 9.73 9.80
C THR A 102 -5.97 10.44 10.20
N GLU A 103 -7.10 10.12 9.54
CA GLU A 103 -8.41 10.80 9.68
C GLU A 103 -8.39 12.30 9.31
N ILE A 104 -7.26 12.85 8.87
CA ILE A 104 -7.17 14.25 8.44
C ILE A 104 -8.15 14.54 7.30
N HIS A 105 -8.33 13.58 6.39
CA HIS A 105 -9.27 13.70 5.28
C HIS A 105 -10.73 13.89 5.74
N ASP A 106 -11.12 13.31 6.86
CA ASP A 106 -12.47 13.47 7.41
C ASP A 106 -12.70 14.90 7.92
N TYR A 107 -11.71 15.49 8.57
CA TYR A 107 -11.73 16.89 8.96
C TYR A 107 -11.69 17.82 7.75
N LEU A 108 -10.92 17.50 6.72
CA LEU A 108 -10.89 18.27 5.46
C LEU A 108 -12.25 18.27 4.77
N ARG A 109 -12.92 17.12 4.67
CA ARG A 109 -14.27 17.03 4.10
C ARG A 109 -15.24 17.92 4.84
N LEU A 110 -15.19 17.93 6.18
CA LEU A 110 -16.03 18.78 7.00
C LEU A 110 -15.70 20.26 6.79
N LEU A 111 -14.43 20.62 6.75
CA LEU A 111 -13.95 21.97 6.52
C LEU A 111 -14.42 22.52 5.16
N PHE A 112 -14.24 21.75 4.10
CA PHE A 112 -14.64 22.15 2.73
C PHE A 112 -16.16 22.24 2.59
N ALA A 113 -16.92 21.36 3.25
CA ALA A 113 -18.38 21.41 3.24
C ALA A 113 -18.94 22.64 3.99
N ARG A 114 -18.28 23.08 5.06
CA ARG A 114 -18.78 24.17 5.92
C ARG A 114 -18.22 25.55 5.58
N ALA A 115 -16.96 25.61 5.14
CA ALA A 115 -16.26 26.86 4.89
C ALA A 115 -15.85 27.06 3.43
N GLY A 116 -15.93 26.03 2.59
CA GLY A 116 -15.59 26.09 1.18
C GLY A 116 -16.50 27.01 0.38
N THR A 117 -15.98 27.49 -0.75
CA THR A 117 -16.71 28.25 -1.74
C THR A 117 -16.66 27.48 -3.06
N PRO A 118 -17.80 27.03 -3.60
CA PRO A 118 -17.83 26.33 -4.87
C PRO A 118 -17.64 27.31 -6.02
N TYR A 119 -16.96 26.84 -7.08
CA TYR A 119 -16.71 27.59 -8.31
C TYR A 119 -17.32 26.87 -9.51
N CYS A 120 -17.75 27.61 -10.48
CA CYS A 120 -18.17 27.06 -11.76
C CYS A 120 -16.95 26.47 -12.50
N ALA A 121 -17.09 25.24 -13.00
CA ALA A 121 -16.01 24.55 -13.71
C ALA A 121 -15.60 25.29 -15.00
N GLU A 122 -16.56 25.82 -15.76
CA GLU A 122 -16.32 26.51 -17.03
C GLU A 122 -15.82 27.95 -16.84
N HIS A 123 -16.49 28.72 -15.96
CA HIS A 123 -16.27 30.16 -15.84
C HIS A 123 -15.28 30.52 -14.73
N GLN A 124 -14.88 29.55 -13.88
CA GLN A 124 -13.97 29.76 -12.72
C GLN A 124 -14.41 30.92 -11.80
N ARG A 125 -15.73 31.17 -11.74
CA ARG A 125 -16.33 32.17 -10.85
C ARG A 125 -17.00 31.47 -9.65
N PRO A 126 -17.01 32.13 -8.47
CA PRO A 126 -17.70 31.58 -7.32
C PRO A 126 -19.20 31.45 -7.64
N LEU A 127 -19.80 30.36 -7.16
CA LEU A 127 -21.24 30.17 -7.21
C LEU A 127 -21.86 30.97 -6.08
N GLU A 128 -22.80 31.83 -6.43
CA GLU A 128 -23.48 32.74 -5.50
C GLU A 128 -24.95 32.35 -5.37
N ALA A 129 -25.59 32.76 -4.27
CA ALA A 129 -27.01 32.62 -4.11
C ALA A 129 -27.72 33.57 -5.10
N GLN A 130 -28.58 33.03 -5.94
CA GLN A 130 -29.43 33.85 -6.82
C GLN A 130 -30.62 34.39 -6.06
N THR A 131 -30.88 35.67 -6.22
CA THR A 131 -32.13 36.26 -5.72
C THR A 131 -33.30 35.92 -6.65
N VAL A 132 -34.52 35.93 -6.09
CA VAL A 132 -35.74 35.72 -6.92
C VAL A 132 -35.80 36.69 -8.07
N SER A 133 -35.41 37.95 -7.84
CA SER A 133 -35.36 38.96 -8.92
C SER A 133 -34.43 38.57 -10.08
N GLN A 134 -33.26 38.03 -9.76
CA GLN A 134 -32.30 37.54 -10.80
C GLN A 134 -32.85 36.34 -11.56
N MET A 135 -33.54 35.40 -10.86
CA MET A 135 -34.20 34.26 -11.52
C MET A 135 -35.29 34.73 -12.49
N VAL A 136 -36.11 35.69 -12.06
CA VAL A 136 -37.17 36.31 -12.85
C VAL A 136 -36.56 37.00 -14.06
N ASP A 137 -35.54 37.84 -13.90
CA ASP A 137 -34.86 38.53 -14.99
C ASP A 137 -34.27 37.57 -16.02
N HIS A 138 -33.69 36.47 -15.56
CA HIS A 138 -33.17 35.43 -16.44
C HIS A 138 -34.25 34.77 -17.30
N VAL A 139 -35.40 34.45 -16.69
CA VAL A 139 -36.54 33.85 -17.42
C VAL A 139 -37.22 34.84 -18.37
N LEU A 140 -37.36 36.10 -17.99
CA LEU A 140 -37.90 37.11 -18.83
C LEU A 140 -37.02 37.50 -20.05
N ALA A 141 -35.71 37.15 -19.97
CA ALA A 141 -34.79 37.28 -21.12
C ALA A 141 -34.96 36.20 -22.20
N LEU A 142 -35.74 35.14 -21.92
CA LEU A 142 -36.10 34.14 -22.91
C LEU A 142 -37.09 34.72 -23.97
N PRO A 143 -37.23 34.08 -25.15
CA PRO A 143 -38.12 34.60 -26.20
C PRO A 143 -39.57 34.81 -25.74
N GLU A 144 -40.14 35.97 -26.06
CA GLU A 144 -41.52 36.28 -25.73
C GLU A 144 -42.48 35.27 -26.34
N GLY A 145 -43.49 34.85 -25.59
CA GLY A 145 -44.43 33.83 -26.02
C GLY A 145 -44.06 32.40 -25.71
N SER A 146 -42.82 32.10 -25.26
CA SER A 146 -42.40 30.75 -24.85
C SER A 146 -43.24 30.23 -23.69
N ARG A 147 -43.63 28.95 -23.76
CA ARG A 147 -44.41 28.27 -22.73
C ARG A 147 -43.48 27.66 -21.70
N LEU A 148 -43.66 28.01 -20.44
CA LEU A 148 -42.82 27.57 -19.31
C LEU A 148 -43.62 26.85 -18.25
N MET A 149 -42.93 25.90 -17.55
CA MET A 149 -43.35 25.40 -16.25
C MET A 149 -42.32 25.79 -15.20
N ILE A 150 -42.77 26.28 -14.07
CA ILE A 150 -41.94 26.45 -12.88
C ILE A 150 -42.07 25.18 -12.05
N LEU A 151 -40.96 24.50 -11.78
CA LEU A 151 -40.92 23.21 -11.12
C LEU A 151 -40.13 23.33 -9.82
N ALA A 152 -40.58 22.63 -8.79
CA ALA A 152 -39.87 22.45 -7.53
C ALA A 152 -39.34 21.03 -7.45
N PRO A 153 -38.02 20.80 -7.56
CA PRO A 153 -37.41 19.45 -7.48
C PRO A 153 -37.36 18.95 -6.03
N VAL A 154 -38.40 18.22 -5.60
CA VAL A 154 -38.57 17.75 -4.22
C VAL A 154 -37.84 16.44 -3.97
N VAL A 155 -37.71 15.58 -4.96
CA VAL A 155 -36.92 14.34 -4.88
C VAL A 155 -35.95 14.27 -6.07
N ALA A 156 -34.68 14.07 -5.79
CA ALA A 156 -33.66 13.87 -6.80
C ALA A 156 -33.03 12.46 -6.65
N ASN A 157 -33.28 11.58 -7.63
CA ASN A 157 -32.62 10.29 -7.80
C ASN A 157 -32.62 9.40 -6.53
N ARG A 158 -33.77 9.29 -5.83
CA ARG A 158 -33.94 8.48 -4.61
C ARG A 158 -34.80 7.24 -4.87
N LYS A 159 -34.43 6.11 -4.22
CA LYS A 159 -35.23 4.88 -4.25
C LYS A 159 -36.47 5.02 -3.35
N GLY A 160 -37.55 4.38 -3.75
CA GLY A 160 -38.78 4.29 -2.99
C GLY A 160 -40.03 4.65 -3.76
N GLU A 161 -41.21 4.24 -3.27
CA GLU A 161 -42.51 4.50 -3.89
C GLU A 161 -43.00 5.95 -3.71
N GLN A 162 -42.39 6.73 -2.83
CA GLN A 162 -42.67 8.14 -2.53
C GLN A 162 -44.16 8.45 -2.20
N LEU A 163 -44.89 7.45 -1.72
CA LEU A 163 -46.35 7.54 -1.52
C LEU A 163 -46.76 8.64 -0.52
N GLU A 164 -46.07 8.71 0.63
CA GLU A 164 -46.31 9.69 1.69
C GLU A 164 -46.10 11.11 1.17
N LEU A 165 -45.00 11.36 0.43
CA LEU A 165 -44.68 12.63 -0.16
C LEU A 165 -45.75 13.05 -1.21
N ILE A 166 -46.20 12.15 -2.06
CA ILE A 166 -47.20 12.41 -3.08
C ILE A 166 -48.55 12.79 -2.39
N ALA A 167 -48.91 12.07 -1.33
CA ALA A 167 -50.12 12.38 -0.56
C ALA A 167 -50.02 13.73 0.15
N GLU A 168 -48.88 14.10 0.71
CA GLU A 168 -48.61 15.39 1.31
C GLU A 168 -48.71 16.53 0.29
N LEU A 169 -48.10 16.39 -0.89
CA LEU A 169 -48.16 17.36 -1.99
C LEU A 169 -49.60 17.55 -2.51
N GLN A 170 -50.38 16.48 -2.56
CA GLN A 170 -51.79 16.52 -2.92
C GLN A 170 -52.60 17.30 -1.87
N ALA A 171 -52.36 17.06 -0.57
CA ALA A 171 -52.99 17.78 0.52
C ALA A 171 -52.64 19.28 0.55
N GLN A 172 -51.46 19.66 0.01
CA GLN A 172 -51.03 21.06 -0.16
C GLN A 172 -51.65 21.74 -1.38
N GLY A 173 -52.44 21.02 -2.17
CA GLY A 173 -53.18 21.56 -3.30
C GLY A 173 -52.46 21.56 -4.64
N PHE A 174 -51.34 20.87 -4.77
CA PHE A 174 -50.67 20.68 -6.08
C PHE A 174 -51.45 19.69 -6.94
N SER A 175 -51.62 20.01 -8.23
CA SER A 175 -52.40 19.22 -9.16
C SER A 175 -51.54 18.31 -10.06
N ARG A 176 -50.24 18.64 -10.23
CA ARG A 176 -49.38 17.96 -11.21
C ARG A 176 -47.98 17.72 -10.64
N LEU A 177 -47.40 16.55 -10.99
CA LEU A 177 -46.04 16.19 -10.76
C LEU A 177 -45.33 15.84 -12.05
N ARG A 178 -44.03 16.12 -12.14
CA ARG A 178 -43.19 15.55 -13.16
C ARG A 178 -42.33 14.48 -12.50
N ILE A 179 -42.48 13.24 -12.95
CA ILE A 179 -41.76 12.08 -12.40
C ILE A 179 -40.92 11.47 -13.51
N ASP A 180 -39.60 11.35 -13.29
CA ASP A 180 -38.64 10.84 -14.26
C ASP A 180 -38.78 11.48 -15.65
N GLY A 181 -39.08 12.78 -15.68
CA GLY A 181 -39.23 13.59 -16.89
C GLY A 181 -40.64 13.58 -17.53
N GLN A 182 -41.56 12.74 -17.01
CA GLN A 182 -42.95 12.68 -17.51
C GLN A 182 -43.91 13.39 -16.55
N ILE A 183 -44.88 14.12 -17.11
CA ILE A 183 -45.86 14.87 -16.34
C ILE A 183 -47.13 14.04 -16.12
N TYR A 184 -47.56 13.98 -14.87
CA TYR A 184 -48.74 13.24 -14.40
C TYR A 184 -49.65 14.21 -13.64
N GLU A 185 -50.99 14.05 -13.79
CA GLU A 185 -51.93 14.57 -12.79
C GLU A 185 -51.69 13.79 -11.46
N ILE A 186 -51.73 14.49 -10.32
CA ILE A 186 -51.35 13.89 -9.04
C ILE A 186 -52.20 12.65 -8.66
N ASP A 187 -53.46 12.64 -9.08
CA ASP A 187 -54.41 11.54 -8.89
C ASP A 187 -54.17 10.35 -9.83
N ALA A 188 -53.37 10.56 -10.89
CA ALA A 188 -53.07 9.56 -11.91
C ALA A 188 -51.58 9.11 -11.90
N VAL A 189 -50.86 9.39 -10.83
CA VAL A 189 -49.47 8.99 -10.71
C VAL A 189 -49.35 7.48 -10.65
N PRO A 190 -48.56 6.85 -11.53
CA PRO A 190 -48.36 5.40 -11.50
C PRO A 190 -47.60 4.97 -10.24
N LYS A 191 -47.83 3.73 -9.81
CA LYS A 191 -47.11 3.17 -8.67
C LYS A 191 -45.60 3.06 -8.99
N LEU A 192 -44.77 3.79 -8.24
CA LEU A 192 -43.35 3.83 -8.45
C LEU A 192 -42.67 2.55 -7.91
N ALA A 193 -41.62 2.08 -8.56
CA ALA A 193 -40.92 0.87 -8.19
C ALA A 193 -39.98 1.13 -6.98
N LYS A 194 -40.11 0.33 -5.91
CA LYS A 194 -39.29 0.45 -4.70
C LYS A 194 -37.79 0.35 -4.95
N THR A 195 -37.38 -0.41 -5.95
CA THR A 195 -35.98 -0.73 -6.25
C THR A 195 -35.31 0.27 -7.19
N HIS A 196 -36.10 1.05 -7.92
CA HIS A 196 -35.61 2.06 -8.87
C HIS A 196 -35.46 3.42 -8.19
N LYS A 197 -34.58 4.21 -8.74
CA LYS A 197 -34.38 5.60 -8.31
C LYS A 197 -35.31 6.49 -9.12
N HIS A 198 -36.04 7.34 -8.44
CA HIS A 198 -36.99 8.28 -9.02
C HIS A 198 -36.61 9.72 -8.72
N SER A 199 -36.94 10.61 -9.64
CA SER A 199 -36.91 12.06 -9.44
C SER A 199 -38.32 12.59 -9.54
N VAL A 200 -38.72 13.42 -8.56
CA VAL A 200 -40.07 13.99 -8.49
C VAL A 200 -39.96 15.51 -8.40
N ASP A 201 -40.59 16.19 -9.35
CA ASP A 201 -40.68 17.65 -9.37
C ASP A 201 -42.15 18.03 -9.27
N VAL A 202 -42.45 19.03 -8.43
CA VAL A 202 -43.79 19.60 -8.33
C VAL A 202 -43.96 20.67 -9.40
N VAL A 203 -45.02 20.62 -10.17
CA VAL A 203 -45.40 21.69 -11.10
C VAL A 203 -46.07 22.78 -10.32
N VAL A 204 -45.31 23.87 -10.08
CA VAL A 204 -45.80 25.01 -9.27
C VAL A 204 -46.70 25.90 -10.12
N ASP A 205 -46.28 26.26 -11.35
CA ASP A 205 -47.05 27.12 -12.24
C ASP A 205 -46.73 26.82 -13.70
N ARG A 206 -47.67 27.20 -14.58
CA ARG A 206 -47.53 27.13 -16.05
C ARG A 206 -47.79 28.51 -16.61
N LEU A 207 -46.80 29.09 -17.27
CA LEU A 207 -46.78 30.47 -17.68
C LEU A 207 -46.45 30.59 -19.16
N LYS A 208 -46.84 31.66 -19.77
CA LYS A 208 -46.38 32.12 -21.08
C LYS A 208 -45.58 33.41 -20.87
N ILE A 209 -44.40 33.52 -21.40
CA ILE A 209 -43.54 34.70 -21.23
C ILE A 209 -44.22 35.95 -21.84
N ARG A 210 -44.43 36.95 -20.98
CA ARG A 210 -44.92 38.29 -21.33
C ARG A 210 -44.33 39.26 -20.27
N GLU A 211 -44.29 40.55 -20.59
CA GLU A 211 -43.79 41.56 -19.67
C GLU A 211 -44.61 41.71 -18.40
N ASP A 212 -45.91 41.43 -18.47
CA ASP A 212 -46.85 41.60 -17.35
C ASP A 212 -46.82 40.50 -16.28
N ILE A 213 -46.06 39.41 -16.49
CA ILE A 213 -46.04 38.25 -15.58
C ILE A 213 -44.99 38.34 -14.47
N ARG A 214 -44.19 39.39 -14.37
CA ARG A 214 -43.05 39.52 -13.44
C ARG A 214 -43.42 39.17 -12.00
N GLN A 215 -44.52 39.72 -11.48
CA GLN A 215 -44.95 39.44 -10.13
C GLN A 215 -45.37 38.00 -9.92
N ARG A 216 -46.20 37.44 -10.83
CA ARG A 216 -46.62 36.04 -10.76
C ARG A 216 -45.45 35.07 -10.87
N LEU A 217 -44.49 35.38 -11.70
CA LEU A 217 -43.27 34.59 -11.86
C LEU A 217 -42.44 34.59 -10.57
N ALA A 218 -42.32 35.75 -9.90
CA ALA A 218 -41.63 35.85 -8.60
C ALA A 218 -42.30 34.99 -7.51
N GLU A 219 -43.64 35.08 -7.41
CA GLU A 219 -44.44 34.27 -6.47
C GLU A 219 -44.29 32.76 -6.76
N SER A 220 -44.26 32.39 -8.04
CA SER A 220 -44.02 31.00 -8.44
C SER A 220 -42.62 30.50 -8.07
N PHE A 221 -41.58 31.32 -8.26
CA PHE A 221 -40.22 31.00 -7.81
C PHE A 221 -40.14 30.91 -6.30
N GLU A 222 -40.71 31.84 -5.54
CA GLU A 222 -40.74 31.79 -4.06
C GLU A 222 -41.41 30.51 -3.56
N THR A 223 -42.50 30.09 -4.18
CA THR A 223 -43.16 28.82 -3.87
C THR A 223 -42.30 27.63 -4.20
N ALA A 224 -41.67 27.58 -5.39
CA ALA A 224 -40.78 26.51 -5.80
C ALA A 224 -39.58 26.37 -4.86
N LEU A 225 -38.92 27.48 -4.53
CA LEU A 225 -37.78 27.52 -3.62
C LEU A 225 -38.11 27.04 -2.21
N ARG A 226 -39.33 27.38 -1.72
CA ARG A 226 -39.82 26.94 -0.38
C ARG A 226 -40.00 25.42 -0.34
N HIS A 227 -40.57 24.81 -1.36
CA HIS A 227 -40.90 23.40 -1.40
C HIS A 227 -39.68 22.51 -1.78
N ALA A 228 -38.71 23.03 -2.52
CA ALA A 228 -37.53 22.29 -2.97
C ALA A 228 -36.23 22.75 -2.31
N ASP A 229 -36.28 23.25 -1.10
CA ASP A 229 -35.10 23.61 -0.29
C ASP A 229 -34.13 24.56 -1.02
N GLY A 230 -34.68 25.63 -1.57
CA GLY A 230 -33.94 26.68 -2.25
C GLY A 230 -33.58 26.36 -3.71
N ARG A 231 -34.26 25.41 -4.34
CA ARG A 231 -34.06 25.03 -5.76
C ARG A 231 -35.33 25.27 -6.56
N ALA A 232 -35.17 25.67 -7.81
CA ALA A 232 -36.26 25.79 -8.77
C ALA A 232 -35.78 25.47 -10.18
N ILE A 233 -36.67 25.01 -11.04
CA ILE A 233 -36.41 24.74 -12.46
C ILE A 233 -37.44 25.49 -13.27
N ALA A 234 -36.99 26.26 -14.26
CA ALA A 234 -37.88 26.75 -15.33
C ALA A 234 -37.71 25.83 -16.55
N TYR A 235 -38.74 25.09 -16.86
CA TYR A 235 -38.78 24.12 -17.96
C TYR A 235 -39.49 24.71 -19.18
N GLU A 236 -38.77 24.90 -20.27
CA GLU A 236 -39.35 25.33 -21.53
C GLU A 236 -40.07 24.15 -22.21
N MET A 237 -41.36 24.25 -22.34
CA MET A 237 -42.20 23.18 -22.91
C MET A 237 -41.96 22.94 -24.37
N ASP A 238 -41.57 23.98 -25.13
CA ASP A 238 -41.39 23.92 -26.57
C ASP A 238 -40.02 23.38 -26.99
N SER A 239 -38.98 23.77 -26.29
CA SER A 239 -37.58 23.33 -26.54
C SER A 239 -37.12 22.15 -25.67
N GLN A 240 -37.91 21.78 -24.65
CA GLN A 240 -37.58 20.79 -23.60
C GLN A 240 -36.32 21.15 -22.83
N ARG A 241 -35.95 22.43 -22.79
CA ARG A 241 -34.77 22.92 -22.10
C ARG A 241 -35.09 23.23 -20.64
N GLU A 242 -34.17 22.86 -19.75
CA GLU A 242 -34.28 23.14 -18.33
C GLU A 242 -33.29 24.23 -17.92
N HIS A 243 -33.77 25.22 -17.17
CA HIS A 243 -33.00 26.27 -16.53
C HIS A 243 -33.05 26.03 -15.01
N PHE A 244 -31.92 25.65 -14.44
CA PHE A 244 -31.81 25.39 -13.00
C PHE A 244 -31.45 26.66 -12.25
N PHE A 245 -32.15 26.90 -11.13
CA PHE A 245 -31.92 28.01 -10.25
C PHE A 245 -31.70 27.53 -8.82
N SER A 246 -30.84 28.23 -8.09
CA SER A 246 -30.56 27.94 -6.68
C SER A 246 -30.47 29.24 -5.88
N ALA A 247 -31.19 29.29 -4.80
CA ALA A 247 -31.08 30.38 -3.83
C ALA A 247 -29.77 30.27 -2.99
N ARG A 248 -28.96 29.21 -3.19
CA ARG A 248 -27.73 28.96 -2.41
C ARG A 248 -26.47 29.08 -3.24
N PHE A 249 -26.35 28.31 -4.35
CA PHE A 249 -25.13 28.24 -5.17
C PHE A 249 -25.47 28.15 -6.67
N ALA A 250 -25.30 29.24 -7.41
CA ALA A 250 -25.48 29.25 -8.86
C ALA A 250 -24.40 30.10 -9.54
N CYS A 251 -24.03 29.74 -10.76
CA CYS A 251 -23.10 30.51 -11.58
C CYS A 251 -23.84 31.72 -12.17
N PRO A 252 -23.33 32.95 -11.99
CA PRO A 252 -23.98 34.15 -12.56
C PRO A 252 -23.92 34.21 -14.09
N VAL A 253 -23.14 33.36 -14.75
CA VAL A 253 -22.94 33.38 -16.22
C VAL A 253 -23.75 32.27 -16.92
N CYS A 254 -23.62 31.01 -16.51
CA CYS A 254 -24.21 29.84 -17.17
C CYS A 254 -25.35 29.20 -16.35
N SER A 255 -25.68 29.74 -15.18
CA SER A 255 -26.73 29.23 -14.30
C SER A 255 -26.46 27.78 -13.79
N TYR A 256 -25.24 27.24 -13.97
CA TYR A 256 -24.85 25.99 -13.35
C TYR A 256 -25.02 26.12 -11.83
N SER A 257 -25.75 25.20 -11.21
CA SER A 257 -26.07 25.29 -9.80
C SER A 257 -25.75 23.99 -9.06
N LEU A 258 -25.34 24.15 -7.78
CA LEU A 258 -25.18 23.06 -6.84
C LEU A 258 -26.29 23.14 -5.78
N SER A 259 -26.81 21.97 -5.38
CA SER A 259 -27.86 21.90 -4.37
C SER A 259 -27.33 22.21 -2.97
N GLU A 260 -26.28 21.57 -2.57
CA GLU A 260 -25.67 21.69 -1.22
C GLU A 260 -24.25 21.16 -1.20
N LEU A 261 -23.41 21.70 -0.29
CA LEU A 261 -22.08 21.18 0.00
C LEU A 261 -22.15 20.25 1.22
N GLU A 262 -22.33 18.96 0.97
CA GLU A 262 -22.28 17.93 2.02
C GLU A 262 -20.87 17.33 2.15
N PRO A 263 -20.42 16.90 3.35
CA PRO A 263 -19.13 16.23 3.51
C PRO A 263 -18.95 14.97 2.63
N ARG A 264 -20.06 14.33 2.23
CA ARG A 264 -20.05 13.11 1.38
C ARG A 264 -19.54 13.35 -0.02
N ILE A 265 -19.75 14.54 -0.58
CA ILE A 265 -19.27 14.86 -1.94
C ILE A 265 -17.73 14.97 -2.01
N PHE A 266 -17.08 15.19 -0.88
CA PHE A 266 -15.61 15.23 -0.77
C PHE A 266 -15.01 13.86 -0.42
N SER A 267 -15.82 12.80 -0.37
CA SER A 267 -15.34 11.44 -0.11
C SER A 267 -15.20 10.67 -1.41
N PHE A 268 -13.98 10.30 -1.76
CA PHE A 268 -13.74 9.40 -2.90
C PHE A 268 -14.11 7.93 -2.61
N ASN A 269 -14.48 7.59 -1.37
CA ASN A 269 -15.04 6.30 -0.98
C ASN A 269 -16.57 6.25 -1.07
N SER A 270 -17.21 7.41 -1.33
CA SER A 270 -18.65 7.53 -1.51
C SER A 270 -18.99 7.65 -2.99
N PRO A 271 -20.00 6.93 -3.50
CA PRO A 271 -20.47 7.08 -4.89
C PRO A 271 -20.88 8.51 -5.25
N LEU A 272 -21.27 9.34 -4.26
CA LEU A 272 -21.63 10.73 -4.46
C LEU A 272 -20.44 11.63 -4.71
N GLY A 273 -19.25 11.29 -4.18
CA GLY A 273 -18.03 12.08 -4.30
C GLY A 273 -16.98 11.49 -5.23
N ALA A 274 -17.00 10.16 -5.43
CA ALA A 274 -16.02 9.46 -6.26
C ALA A 274 -16.13 9.83 -7.75
N CYS A 275 -14.99 10.01 -8.40
CA CYS A 275 -14.94 10.19 -9.84
C CYS A 275 -15.54 8.96 -10.55
N PRO A 276 -16.55 9.10 -11.42
CA PRO A 276 -17.24 7.97 -12.03
C PRO A 276 -16.36 7.14 -12.99
N LYS A 277 -15.28 7.73 -13.53
CA LYS A 277 -14.39 7.04 -14.46
C LYS A 277 -13.38 6.11 -13.78
N CYS A 278 -12.83 6.52 -12.64
CA CYS A 278 -11.83 5.73 -11.89
C CYS A 278 -12.38 5.20 -10.56
N ASP A 279 -13.67 5.35 -10.30
CA ASP A 279 -14.34 4.92 -9.08
C ASP A 279 -13.60 5.35 -7.79
N GLY A 280 -13.08 6.58 -7.78
CA GLY A 280 -12.37 7.16 -6.66
C GLY A 280 -10.92 6.70 -6.48
N LEU A 281 -10.35 5.96 -7.43
CA LEU A 281 -8.96 5.49 -7.36
C LEU A 281 -7.94 6.58 -7.77
N GLY A 282 -8.35 7.57 -8.56
CA GLY A 282 -7.46 8.61 -9.09
C GLY A 282 -6.61 8.15 -10.27
N VAL A 283 -6.53 6.85 -10.48
CA VAL A 283 -5.79 6.20 -11.56
C VAL A 283 -6.69 5.21 -12.29
N ILE A 284 -6.37 4.94 -13.54
CA ILE A 284 -6.97 3.86 -14.32
C ILE A 284 -5.90 2.85 -14.68
N GLN A 285 -6.25 1.59 -14.60
CA GLN A 285 -5.37 0.51 -15.01
C GLN A 285 -5.54 0.27 -16.51
N PHE A 286 -4.44 0.12 -17.21
CA PHE A 286 -4.43 -0.22 -18.62
C PHE A 286 -3.27 -1.14 -18.95
N PHE A 287 -3.42 -1.95 -19.97
CA PHE A 287 -2.31 -2.75 -20.51
C PHE A 287 -1.36 -1.82 -21.25
N ASP A 288 -0.15 -1.70 -20.72
CA ASP A 288 0.83 -0.72 -21.17
C ASP A 288 1.60 -1.21 -22.40
N PRO A 289 1.46 -0.54 -23.56
CA PRO A 289 2.21 -0.91 -24.76
C PRO A 289 3.73 -0.99 -24.55
N LYS A 290 4.30 -0.17 -23.68
CA LYS A 290 5.73 -0.20 -23.36
C LYS A 290 6.15 -1.45 -22.60
N ARG A 291 5.25 -1.99 -21.75
CA ARG A 291 5.48 -3.26 -21.04
C ARG A 291 5.18 -4.48 -21.90
N ILE A 292 4.22 -4.37 -22.81
CA ILE A 292 3.88 -5.40 -23.78
C ILE A 292 5.05 -5.58 -24.77
N VAL A 293 5.54 -4.47 -25.33
CA VAL A 293 6.71 -4.45 -26.23
C VAL A 293 7.97 -4.24 -25.38
N ALA A 294 8.38 -5.29 -24.68
CA ALA A 294 9.51 -5.22 -23.75
C ALA A 294 10.85 -4.92 -24.44
N HIS A 295 11.00 -5.33 -25.68
CA HIS A 295 12.23 -5.22 -26.48
C HIS A 295 11.95 -4.64 -27.87
N PRO A 296 11.69 -3.32 -27.97
CA PRO A 296 11.36 -2.69 -29.24
C PRO A 296 12.48 -2.75 -30.28
N GLU A 297 13.72 -2.95 -29.86
CA GLU A 297 14.91 -3.14 -30.69
C GLU A 297 14.98 -4.55 -31.33
N ARG A 298 14.13 -5.48 -30.89
CA ARG A 298 14.04 -6.83 -31.46
C ARG A 298 12.89 -6.92 -32.45
N SER A 299 12.98 -7.90 -33.35
CA SER A 299 11.86 -8.25 -34.22
C SER A 299 10.78 -9.04 -33.48
N LEU A 300 9.57 -9.11 -34.08
CA LEU A 300 8.49 -9.95 -33.56
C LEU A 300 8.91 -11.42 -33.45
N ALA A 301 9.64 -11.92 -34.43
CA ALA A 301 10.18 -13.29 -34.44
C ALA A 301 11.24 -13.53 -33.33
N ALA A 302 12.01 -12.51 -32.97
CA ALA A 302 13.05 -12.57 -31.95
C ALA A 302 12.53 -12.24 -30.54
N GLY A 303 11.22 -11.99 -30.36
CA GLY A 303 10.58 -11.79 -29.07
C GLY A 303 10.50 -10.35 -28.63
N ALA A 304 10.24 -9.41 -29.52
CA ALA A 304 9.88 -8.02 -29.17
C ALA A 304 8.70 -7.97 -28.20
N ILE A 305 7.72 -8.86 -28.39
CA ILE A 305 6.54 -9.01 -27.57
C ILE A 305 6.54 -10.40 -26.92
N ARG A 306 6.59 -10.43 -25.60
CA ARG A 306 6.64 -11.68 -24.84
C ARG A 306 5.37 -12.52 -25.03
N GLY A 307 5.57 -13.80 -25.36
CA GLY A 307 4.47 -14.74 -25.59
C GLY A 307 3.83 -14.65 -26.98
N TRP A 308 4.33 -13.74 -27.85
CA TRP A 308 3.93 -13.58 -29.25
C TRP A 308 5.13 -13.78 -30.18
N ASP A 309 5.96 -14.76 -29.89
CA ASP A 309 7.17 -15.11 -30.65
C ASP A 309 7.15 -16.57 -31.07
N ARG A 310 8.22 -17.03 -31.69
CA ARG A 310 8.36 -18.41 -32.20
C ARG A 310 8.13 -19.50 -31.14
N ARG A 311 8.24 -19.18 -29.86
CA ARG A 311 8.00 -20.13 -28.77
C ARG A 311 6.51 -20.41 -28.54
N ASN A 312 5.63 -19.55 -29.04
CA ASN A 312 4.18 -19.74 -29.05
C ASN A 312 3.67 -19.85 -30.48
N PRO A 313 3.57 -21.07 -31.05
CA PRO A 313 3.23 -21.27 -32.47
C PRO A 313 1.90 -20.65 -32.87
N PHE A 314 0.90 -20.66 -31.99
CA PHE A 314 -0.44 -20.11 -32.27
C PHE A 314 -0.38 -18.61 -32.54
N TYR A 315 0.14 -17.82 -31.59
CA TYR A 315 0.23 -16.37 -31.77
C TYR A 315 1.25 -15.95 -32.82
N PHE A 316 2.35 -16.71 -32.93
CA PHE A 316 3.35 -16.43 -33.95
C PHE A 316 2.78 -16.60 -35.38
N GLN A 317 1.96 -17.63 -35.60
CA GLN A 317 1.30 -17.83 -36.90
C GLN A 317 0.31 -16.70 -37.22
N MET A 318 -0.38 -16.15 -36.21
CA MET A 318 -1.22 -14.95 -36.40
C MET A 318 -0.38 -13.76 -36.83
N LEU A 319 0.79 -13.53 -36.22
CA LEU A 319 1.69 -12.45 -36.62
C LEU A 319 2.23 -12.64 -38.03
N CYS A 320 2.53 -13.88 -38.45
CA CYS A 320 2.93 -14.18 -39.83
C CYS A 320 1.82 -13.87 -40.83
N SER A 321 0.55 -14.15 -40.49
CA SER A 321 -0.60 -13.82 -41.34
C SER A 321 -0.78 -12.31 -41.47
N LEU A 322 -0.61 -11.56 -40.38
CA LEU A 322 -0.63 -10.08 -40.41
C LEU A 322 0.53 -9.52 -41.22
N ALA A 323 1.74 -10.07 -41.09
CA ALA A 323 2.91 -9.65 -41.84
C ALA A 323 2.70 -9.82 -43.36
N ALA A 324 2.10 -10.94 -43.77
CA ALA A 324 1.76 -11.20 -45.17
C ALA A 324 0.66 -10.23 -45.67
N HIS A 325 -0.37 -9.98 -44.87
CA HIS A 325 -1.50 -9.12 -45.28
C HIS A 325 -1.11 -7.62 -45.38
N TYR A 326 -0.33 -7.13 -44.42
CA TYR A 326 0.12 -5.72 -44.38
C TYR A 326 1.49 -5.48 -44.98
N ALA A 327 2.08 -6.48 -45.62
CA ALA A 327 3.34 -6.42 -46.36
C ALA A 327 4.52 -5.87 -45.54
N PHE A 328 4.71 -6.37 -44.31
CA PHE A 328 5.90 -6.07 -43.51
C PHE A 328 6.71 -7.35 -43.21
N ALA A 329 8.02 -7.20 -43.01
CA ALA A 329 8.88 -8.33 -42.67
C ALA A 329 8.83 -8.62 -41.17
N ILE A 330 8.58 -9.89 -40.77
CA ILE A 330 8.44 -10.31 -39.36
C ILE A 330 9.76 -10.22 -38.57
N ASP A 331 10.90 -10.19 -39.31
CA ASP A 331 12.23 -10.07 -38.75
C ASP A 331 12.70 -8.59 -38.61
N THR A 332 11.87 -7.60 -39.00
CA THR A 332 12.17 -6.19 -38.80
C THR A 332 12.02 -5.84 -37.30
N PRO A 333 12.95 -5.09 -36.69
CA PRO A 333 12.80 -4.57 -35.34
C PRO A 333 11.48 -3.81 -35.15
N PHE A 334 10.84 -4.00 -34.00
CA PHE A 334 9.49 -3.43 -33.76
C PHE A 334 9.48 -1.89 -33.88
N ASN A 335 10.54 -1.21 -33.42
CA ASN A 335 10.69 0.24 -33.50
C ASN A 335 10.89 0.76 -34.92
N GLU A 336 11.33 -0.08 -35.87
CA GLU A 336 11.51 0.25 -37.28
C GLU A 336 10.26 -0.06 -38.13
N LEU A 337 9.28 -0.77 -37.58
CA LEU A 337 8.00 -1.01 -38.27
C LEU A 337 7.23 0.32 -38.46
N PRO A 338 6.51 0.47 -39.60
CA PRO A 338 5.65 1.63 -39.82
C PRO A 338 4.65 1.84 -38.69
N GLU A 339 4.36 3.11 -38.33
CA GLU A 339 3.46 3.44 -37.22
C GLU A 339 2.07 2.80 -37.34
N ASN A 340 1.51 2.79 -38.55
CA ASN A 340 0.23 2.13 -38.82
C ASN A 340 0.26 0.64 -38.51
N VAL A 341 1.37 -0.06 -38.84
CA VAL A 341 1.54 -1.49 -38.54
C VAL A 341 1.63 -1.68 -37.02
N ARG A 342 2.39 -0.85 -36.32
CA ARG A 342 2.51 -0.90 -34.85
C ARG A 342 1.15 -0.70 -34.17
N GLN A 343 0.33 0.24 -34.66
CA GLN A 343 -1.02 0.47 -34.17
C GLN A 343 -1.94 -0.73 -34.42
N ILE A 344 -1.88 -1.33 -35.59
CA ILE A 344 -2.67 -2.54 -35.92
C ILE A 344 -2.25 -3.71 -35.01
N LEU A 345 -0.97 -3.93 -34.81
CA LEU A 345 -0.46 -4.99 -33.92
C LEU A 345 -0.98 -4.80 -32.49
N LEU A 346 -0.93 -3.59 -31.97
CA LEU A 346 -1.34 -3.30 -30.59
C LEU A 346 -2.86 -3.25 -30.41
N TYR A 347 -3.58 -2.55 -31.29
CA TYR A 347 -4.98 -2.20 -31.05
C TYR A 347 -5.96 -2.84 -32.05
N GLY A 348 -5.45 -3.59 -33.03
CA GLY A 348 -6.29 -4.34 -33.96
C GLY A 348 -6.49 -3.70 -35.33
N SER A 349 -7.04 -4.49 -36.26
CA SER A 349 -7.30 -4.10 -37.65
C SER A 349 -8.61 -3.29 -37.85
N GLY A 350 -9.33 -3.00 -36.77
CA GLY A 350 -10.65 -2.35 -36.85
C GLY A 350 -11.67 -3.21 -37.60
N ARG A 351 -12.19 -2.70 -38.74
CA ARG A 351 -13.15 -3.44 -39.56
C ARG A 351 -12.49 -4.26 -40.70
N ALA A 352 -11.17 -4.12 -40.89
CA ALA A 352 -10.47 -4.83 -41.97
C ALA A 352 -10.37 -6.32 -41.63
N GLN A 353 -10.84 -7.16 -42.55
CA GLN A 353 -10.75 -8.61 -42.46
C GLN A 353 -9.35 -9.07 -42.87
N VAL A 354 -8.74 -9.91 -42.09
CA VAL A 354 -7.40 -10.47 -42.31
C VAL A 354 -7.53 -11.99 -42.45
N PRO A 355 -6.97 -12.62 -43.48
CA PRO A 355 -6.96 -14.07 -43.62
C PRO A 355 -5.92 -14.68 -42.68
N PHE A 356 -6.36 -15.43 -41.68
CA PHE A 356 -5.52 -16.13 -40.73
C PHE A 356 -5.44 -17.62 -41.06
N ASN A 357 -4.22 -18.15 -41.05
CA ASN A 357 -3.94 -19.57 -41.17
C ASN A 357 -3.94 -20.24 -39.79
N TYR A 358 -4.87 -21.16 -39.56
CA TYR A 358 -4.93 -21.97 -38.34
C TYR A 358 -4.56 -23.42 -38.62
N VAL A 359 -3.78 -24.02 -37.75
CA VAL A 359 -3.49 -25.46 -37.83
C VAL A 359 -4.45 -26.20 -36.88
N ASN A 360 -5.28 -27.08 -37.43
CA ASN A 360 -6.18 -27.91 -36.63
C ASN A 360 -5.43 -29.04 -35.92
N GLU A 361 -6.10 -29.75 -35.00
CA GLU A 361 -5.52 -30.90 -34.25
C GLU A 361 -4.97 -32.02 -35.13
N ARG A 362 -5.38 -32.08 -36.40
CA ARG A 362 -4.93 -33.07 -37.39
C ARG A 362 -3.77 -32.56 -38.29
N GLY A 363 -3.24 -31.37 -37.95
CA GLY A 363 -2.13 -30.77 -38.73
C GLY A 363 -2.55 -30.15 -40.06
N GLN A 364 -3.86 -30.00 -40.35
CA GLN A 364 -4.35 -29.38 -41.59
C GLN A 364 -4.47 -27.86 -41.43
N MET A 365 -4.04 -27.11 -42.40
CA MET A 365 -4.21 -25.65 -42.46
C MET A 365 -5.64 -25.28 -42.85
N THR A 366 -6.25 -24.45 -42.05
CA THR A 366 -7.59 -23.85 -42.28
C THR A 366 -7.47 -22.34 -42.35
N LEU A 367 -7.92 -21.74 -43.45
CA LEU A 367 -7.97 -20.28 -43.63
C LEU A 367 -9.30 -19.76 -43.04
N ARG A 368 -9.20 -18.75 -42.15
CA ARG A 368 -10.38 -18.03 -41.64
C ARG A 368 -10.13 -16.53 -41.76
N GLU A 369 -11.13 -15.84 -42.28
CA GLU A 369 -11.09 -14.38 -42.39
C GLU A 369 -11.85 -13.75 -41.21
N HIS A 370 -11.17 -12.90 -40.47
CA HIS A 370 -11.78 -12.10 -39.41
C HIS A 370 -10.91 -10.87 -39.08
N ALA A 371 -11.48 -9.90 -38.39
CA ALA A 371 -10.73 -8.75 -37.93
C ALA A 371 -9.74 -9.17 -36.82
N PHE A 372 -8.55 -8.61 -36.84
CA PHE A 372 -7.58 -8.80 -35.75
C PHE A 372 -7.97 -7.93 -34.55
N GLU A 373 -8.15 -8.53 -33.39
CA GLU A 373 -8.57 -7.82 -32.18
C GLU A 373 -7.49 -6.89 -31.58
N GLY A 374 -6.22 -7.12 -31.90
CA GLY A 374 -5.08 -6.43 -31.30
C GLY A 374 -4.55 -7.12 -30.05
N ILE A 375 -3.24 -6.96 -29.83
CA ILE A 375 -2.55 -7.63 -28.71
C ILE A 375 -3.05 -7.09 -27.36
N VAL A 376 -3.25 -5.78 -27.23
CA VAL A 376 -3.75 -5.14 -25.99
C VAL A 376 -5.13 -5.70 -25.63
N VAL A 377 -6.06 -5.71 -26.59
CA VAL A 377 -7.43 -6.22 -26.38
C VAL A 377 -7.45 -7.70 -26.06
N ASN A 378 -6.59 -8.50 -26.74
CA ASN A 378 -6.42 -9.93 -26.42
C ASN A 378 -5.95 -10.14 -24.98
N LEU A 379 -4.97 -9.37 -24.53
CA LEU A 379 -4.45 -9.46 -23.16
C LEU A 379 -5.50 -9.02 -22.12
N GLU A 380 -6.26 -7.95 -22.38
CA GLU A 380 -7.37 -7.51 -21.53
C GLU A 380 -8.45 -8.58 -21.39
N ARG A 381 -8.86 -9.19 -22.50
CA ARG A 381 -9.84 -10.28 -22.52
C ARG A 381 -9.33 -11.48 -21.73
N ARG A 382 -8.11 -11.93 -21.99
CA ARG A 382 -7.48 -13.05 -21.26
C ARG A 382 -7.37 -12.78 -19.77
N TYR A 383 -7.04 -11.57 -19.35
CA TYR A 383 -6.95 -11.19 -17.94
C TYR A 383 -8.30 -11.30 -17.23
N LYS A 384 -9.39 -10.95 -17.93
CA LYS A 384 -10.76 -11.03 -17.40
C LYS A 384 -11.29 -12.44 -17.36
N GLU A 385 -10.99 -13.26 -18.37
CA GLU A 385 -11.57 -14.59 -18.58
C GLU A 385 -10.78 -15.73 -17.89
N THR A 386 -9.52 -15.48 -17.49
CA THR A 386 -8.70 -16.57 -16.92
C THR A 386 -9.08 -16.92 -15.49
N ASP A 387 -9.26 -18.21 -15.21
CA ASP A 387 -9.43 -18.76 -13.87
C ASP A 387 -8.09 -19.11 -13.19
N SER A 388 -6.99 -19.12 -13.96
CA SER A 388 -5.66 -19.44 -13.46
C SER A 388 -5.04 -18.21 -12.77
N LEU A 389 -4.80 -18.32 -11.48
CA LEU A 389 -4.11 -17.28 -10.70
C LEU A 389 -2.71 -16.97 -11.25
N ALA A 390 -1.96 -17.99 -11.66
CA ALA A 390 -0.61 -17.81 -12.21
C ALA A 390 -0.63 -17.01 -13.52
N VAL A 391 -1.58 -17.30 -14.43
CA VAL A 391 -1.76 -16.55 -15.68
C VAL A 391 -2.19 -15.13 -15.40
N ARG A 392 -3.12 -14.92 -14.44
CA ARG A 392 -3.58 -13.59 -14.05
C ARG A 392 -2.44 -12.75 -13.47
N GLU A 393 -1.59 -13.33 -12.62
CA GLU A 393 -0.42 -12.65 -12.06
C GLU A 393 0.63 -12.29 -13.13
N ASP A 394 0.85 -13.17 -14.11
CA ASP A 394 1.79 -12.89 -15.20
C ASP A 394 1.27 -11.76 -16.12
N LEU A 395 -0.02 -11.77 -16.43
CA LEU A 395 -0.66 -10.70 -17.20
C LEU A 395 -0.72 -9.37 -16.41
N ALA A 396 -0.93 -9.41 -15.10
CA ALA A 396 -0.93 -8.23 -14.25
C ALA A 396 0.38 -7.44 -14.30
N ARG A 397 1.51 -8.09 -14.60
CA ARG A 397 2.81 -7.43 -14.78
C ARG A 397 2.86 -6.50 -16.00
N LEU A 398 1.97 -6.68 -16.95
CA LEU A 398 1.87 -5.86 -18.17
C LEU A 398 0.93 -4.66 -17.99
N ILE A 399 0.30 -4.55 -16.82
CA ILE A 399 -0.60 -3.44 -16.47
C ILE A 399 0.20 -2.31 -15.83
N SER A 400 -0.07 -1.09 -16.28
CA SER A 400 0.39 0.16 -15.66
C SER A 400 -0.79 0.99 -15.17
N ASN A 401 -0.50 1.85 -14.21
CA ASN A 401 -1.45 2.83 -13.72
C ASN A 401 -1.21 4.17 -14.42
N GLN A 402 -2.26 4.72 -15.00
CA GLN A 402 -2.26 6.06 -15.56
C GLN A 402 -3.15 6.97 -14.72
N THR A 403 -2.70 8.21 -14.51
CA THR A 403 -3.55 9.23 -13.87
C THR A 403 -4.87 9.34 -14.61
N CYS A 404 -5.99 9.27 -13.89
CA CYS A 404 -7.32 9.34 -14.50
C CYS A 404 -7.48 10.69 -15.25
N PRO A 405 -7.74 10.69 -16.56
CA PRO A 405 -7.81 11.92 -17.34
C PRO A 405 -9.01 12.80 -16.95
N THR A 406 -10.07 12.20 -16.39
CA THR A 406 -11.27 12.94 -15.97
C THR A 406 -11.05 13.70 -14.67
N CYS A 407 -10.47 13.05 -13.64
CA CYS A 407 -10.28 13.71 -12.35
C CYS A 407 -8.85 14.19 -12.12
N GLN A 408 -7.93 13.95 -13.05
CA GLN A 408 -6.53 14.35 -12.98
C GLN A 408 -5.85 13.94 -11.64
N GLY A 409 -6.21 12.76 -11.15
CA GLY A 409 -5.70 12.22 -9.90
C GLY A 409 -6.42 12.67 -8.63
N SER A 410 -7.36 13.61 -8.69
CA SER A 410 -8.07 14.12 -7.51
C SER A 410 -9.01 13.11 -6.85
N ARG A 411 -9.33 12.01 -7.54
CA ARG A 411 -10.27 10.97 -7.10
C ARG A 411 -11.73 11.41 -6.99
N LEU A 412 -12.01 12.71 -7.08
CA LEU A 412 -13.30 13.33 -6.82
C LEU A 412 -14.05 13.70 -8.10
N ARG A 413 -15.38 13.83 -7.98
CA ARG A 413 -16.25 14.39 -9.00
C ARG A 413 -15.96 15.87 -9.22
N GLU A 414 -16.43 16.38 -10.33
CA GLU A 414 -16.22 17.76 -10.76
C GLU A 414 -16.78 18.78 -9.76
N GLU A 415 -17.93 18.51 -9.18
CA GLU A 415 -18.59 19.37 -8.20
C GLU A 415 -17.69 19.60 -6.97
N ALA A 416 -17.04 18.54 -6.46
CA ALA A 416 -16.16 18.63 -5.30
C ALA A 416 -14.78 19.21 -5.64
N ARG A 417 -14.28 18.96 -6.85
CA ARG A 417 -12.96 19.46 -7.30
C ARG A 417 -12.91 20.98 -7.40
N ASN A 418 -14.03 21.61 -7.70
CA ASN A 418 -14.13 23.06 -7.92
C ASN A 418 -14.49 23.84 -6.66
N VAL A 419 -14.49 23.19 -5.48
CA VAL A 419 -14.64 23.89 -4.21
C VAL A 419 -13.29 24.33 -3.69
N ARG A 420 -13.18 25.60 -3.33
CA ARG A 420 -11.94 26.22 -2.82
C ARG A 420 -12.16 26.79 -1.42
N ILE A 421 -11.07 26.80 -0.65
CA ILE A 421 -11.01 27.44 0.66
C ILE A 421 -9.90 28.50 0.66
N GLY A 422 -10.12 29.64 1.29
CA GLY A 422 -9.17 30.75 1.37
C GLY A 422 -9.66 32.02 0.72
N SER A 423 -8.80 33.05 0.71
CA SER A 423 -9.05 34.34 0.00
C SER A 423 -8.79 34.20 -1.50
N LYS A 424 -9.28 35.17 -2.30
CA LYS A 424 -9.17 35.14 -3.78
C LYS A 424 -7.77 34.78 -4.30
N ASP A 425 -6.72 35.29 -3.66
CA ASP A 425 -5.34 35.10 -4.13
C ASP A 425 -4.68 33.83 -3.59
N ASN A 426 -5.23 33.23 -2.53
CA ASN A 426 -4.70 32.02 -1.87
C ASN A 426 -5.74 30.92 -1.71
N ALA A 427 -6.78 30.95 -2.54
CA ALA A 427 -7.81 29.92 -2.51
C ALA A 427 -7.33 28.63 -3.15
N ARG A 428 -7.44 27.51 -2.42
CA ARG A 428 -7.00 26.18 -2.88
C ARG A 428 -8.11 25.15 -2.79
N THR A 429 -8.04 24.18 -3.69
CA THR A 429 -8.92 23.01 -3.69
C THR A 429 -8.41 21.94 -2.70
N LEU A 430 -9.26 20.99 -2.34
CA LEU A 430 -8.89 19.87 -1.49
C LEU A 430 -7.72 19.07 -2.09
N HIS A 431 -7.75 18.87 -3.39
CA HIS A 431 -6.70 18.13 -4.11
C HIS A 431 -5.36 18.85 -4.11
N GLU A 432 -5.35 20.15 -4.38
CA GLU A 432 -4.13 20.96 -4.35
C GLU A 432 -3.45 20.92 -2.98
N ILE A 433 -4.25 21.00 -1.90
CA ILE A 433 -3.72 20.90 -0.54
C ILE A 433 -3.21 19.49 -0.24
N SER A 434 -3.96 18.46 -0.64
CA SER A 434 -3.61 17.08 -0.35
C SER A 434 -2.33 16.60 -1.05
N ARG A 435 -1.95 17.23 -2.16
CA ARG A 435 -0.71 16.92 -2.91
C ARG A 435 0.53 17.62 -2.37
N GLN A 436 0.37 18.61 -1.51
CA GLN A 436 1.50 19.31 -0.93
C GLN A 436 2.19 18.45 0.12
N PRO A 437 3.51 18.68 0.36
CA PRO A 437 4.18 18.18 1.55
C PRO A 437 3.41 18.57 2.82
N LEU A 438 3.39 17.69 3.82
CA LEU A 438 2.66 17.92 5.06
C LEU A 438 3.06 19.24 5.74
N GLN A 439 4.34 19.62 5.61
CA GLN A 439 4.83 20.90 6.11
C GLN A 439 4.12 22.09 5.45
N ASP A 440 4.02 22.08 4.11
CA ASP A 440 3.40 23.18 3.36
C ASP A 440 1.88 23.22 3.59
N ALA A 441 1.25 22.04 3.70
CA ALA A 441 -0.17 21.93 4.03
C ALA A 441 -0.47 22.53 5.43
N ARG A 442 0.36 22.23 6.44
CA ARG A 442 0.25 22.83 7.77
C ARG A 442 0.40 24.36 7.71
N ASP A 443 1.43 24.84 7.03
CA ASP A 443 1.71 26.28 6.95
C ASP A 443 0.59 27.02 6.22
N TYR A 444 -0.01 26.38 5.21
CA TYR A 444 -1.21 26.89 4.55
C TYR A 444 -2.38 27.03 5.54
N PHE A 445 -2.68 26.02 6.36
CA PHE A 445 -3.80 26.08 7.31
C PHE A 445 -3.54 27.07 8.47
N LEU A 446 -2.29 27.23 8.89
CA LEU A 446 -1.93 28.24 9.91
C LEU A 446 -2.09 29.69 9.39
N ALA A 447 -1.81 29.90 8.11
CA ALA A 447 -1.95 31.21 7.46
C ALA A 447 -3.38 31.48 6.96
N LEU A 448 -4.28 30.49 7.00
CA LEU A 448 -5.60 30.57 6.43
C LEU A 448 -6.50 31.54 7.22
N LYS A 449 -6.96 32.59 6.55
CA LYS A 449 -7.92 33.57 7.09
C LYS A 449 -9.25 33.41 6.36
N LEU A 450 -10.28 33.10 7.11
CA LEU A 450 -11.65 32.95 6.61
C LEU A 450 -12.51 34.14 7.03
N PRO A 451 -13.42 34.64 6.17
CA PRO A 451 -14.27 35.79 6.48
C PRO A 451 -15.46 35.39 7.36
N GLY A 452 -15.81 36.29 8.28
CA GLY A 452 -17.08 36.27 9.02
C GLY A 452 -17.38 34.96 9.76
N ASN A 453 -18.60 34.46 9.64
CA ASN A 453 -19.07 33.25 10.34
C ASN A 453 -18.30 31.98 9.92
N LYS A 454 -17.70 31.95 8.73
CA LYS A 454 -16.90 30.82 8.28
C LYS A 454 -15.68 30.60 9.17
N ALA A 455 -15.09 31.67 9.71
CA ALA A 455 -13.96 31.57 10.63
C ALA A 455 -14.33 30.84 11.93
N GLN A 456 -15.47 31.19 12.54
CA GLN A 456 -15.94 30.58 13.77
C GLN A 456 -16.26 29.08 13.60
N VAL A 457 -16.92 28.73 12.49
CA VAL A 457 -17.29 27.35 12.17
C VAL A 457 -16.03 26.49 11.92
N ALA A 458 -15.02 27.06 11.28
CA ALA A 458 -13.80 26.35 10.89
C ALA A 458 -12.78 26.25 12.04
N GLU A 459 -12.82 27.08 13.06
CA GLU A 459 -11.78 27.20 14.09
C GLU A 459 -11.40 25.87 14.74
N LYS A 460 -12.38 25.11 15.22
CA LYS A 460 -12.14 23.80 15.87
C LYS A 460 -11.56 22.78 14.90
N VAL A 461 -12.10 22.77 13.68
CA VAL A 461 -11.65 21.83 12.63
C VAL A 461 -10.21 22.14 12.20
N LEU A 462 -9.89 23.41 12.01
CA LEU A 462 -8.52 23.86 11.67
C LEU A 462 -7.52 23.52 12.77
N LYS A 463 -7.91 23.66 14.05
CA LYS A 463 -7.08 23.28 15.19
C LYS A 463 -6.75 21.77 15.15
N GLU A 464 -7.76 20.91 14.91
CA GLU A 464 -7.55 19.46 14.82
C GLU A 464 -6.66 19.07 13.62
N ILE A 465 -6.91 19.66 12.45
CA ILE A 465 -6.07 19.45 11.26
C ILE A 465 -4.63 19.87 11.57
N GLY A 466 -4.43 21.04 12.14
CA GLY A 466 -3.11 21.56 12.51
C GLY A 466 -2.37 20.67 13.50
N ASN A 467 -3.03 20.18 14.53
CA ASN A 467 -2.47 19.27 15.52
C ASN A 467 -2.04 17.94 14.88
N ARG A 468 -2.90 17.32 14.07
CA ARG A 468 -2.60 16.04 13.40
C ARG A 468 -1.47 16.16 12.39
N LEU A 469 -1.44 17.23 11.61
CA LEU A 469 -0.31 17.53 10.71
C LEU A 469 0.98 17.74 11.50
N GLN A 470 0.92 18.45 12.61
CA GLN A 470 2.09 18.67 13.46
C GLN A 470 2.64 17.37 14.04
N PHE A 471 1.79 16.42 14.45
CA PHE A 471 2.25 15.11 14.92
C PHE A 471 2.96 14.30 13.83
N LEU A 472 2.44 14.32 12.60
CA LEU A 472 3.11 13.67 11.47
C LEU A 472 4.47 14.30 11.17
N ILE A 473 4.58 15.63 11.24
CA ILE A 473 5.84 16.36 11.05
C ILE A 473 6.83 16.04 12.17
N ASN A 474 6.35 15.95 13.41
CA ASN A 474 7.20 15.64 14.57
C ASN A 474 7.83 14.23 14.50
N VAL A 475 7.17 13.29 13.83
CA VAL A 475 7.75 11.95 13.60
C VAL A 475 8.59 11.84 12.33
N GLY A 476 8.95 12.98 11.70
CA GLY A 476 9.84 13.03 10.54
C GLY A 476 9.17 12.66 9.21
N LEU A 477 7.87 12.91 9.06
CA LEU A 477 7.10 12.63 7.84
C LEU A 477 6.71 13.91 7.07
N ASP A 478 7.41 15.01 7.29
CA ASP A 478 7.16 16.33 6.72
C ASP A 478 7.14 16.37 5.18
N TYR A 479 7.88 15.46 4.54
CA TYR A 479 7.98 15.31 3.08
C TYR A 479 6.83 14.55 2.42
N LEU A 480 6.02 13.79 3.18
CA LEU A 480 4.87 13.05 2.64
C LEU A 480 3.74 14.01 2.24
N SER A 481 2.84 13.54 1.38
CA SER A 481 1.59 14.21 1.04
C SER A 481 0.38 13.42 1.54
N LEU A 482 -0.74 14.11 1.78
CA LEU A 482 -1.98 13.48 2.26
C LEU A 482 -2.62 12.53 1.23
N ASP A 483 -2.42 12.76 -0.06
CA ASP A 483 -2.95 11.95 -1.15
C ASP A 483 -2.10 10.72 -1.47
N ARG A 484 -0.90 10.60 -0.87
CA ARG A 484 -0.03 9.44 -1.09
C ARG A 484 -0.73 8.16 -0.68
N SER A 485 -0.72 7.17 -1.59
CA SER A 485 -1.32 5.86 -1.34
C SER A 485 -0.60 5.11 -0.22
N ALA A 486 -1.36 4.51 0.69
CA ALA A 486 -0.83 3.73 1.81
C ALA A 486 0.00 2.51 1.36
N GLU A 487 -0.29 1.96 0.18
CA GLU A 487 0.48 0.84 -0.40
C GLU A 487 1.91 1.21 -0.82
N THR A 488 2.18 2.50 -1.04
CA THR A 488 3.51 3.00 -1.45
C THR A 488 4.40 3.38 -0.28
N LEU A 489 3.90 3.26 0.95
CA LEU A 489 4.65 3.60 2.15
C LEU A 489 5.64 2.49 2.52
N SER A 490 6.82 2.88 2.95
CA SER A 490 7.74 1.96 3.62
C SER A 490 7.18 1.49 4.97
N GLY A 491 7.67 0.36 5.49
CA GLY A 491 7.26 -0.13 6.80
C GLY A 491 7.45 0.89 7.92
N GLY A 492 8.57 1.61 7.90
CA GLY A 492 8.86 2.66 8.87
C GLY A 492 7.96 3.90 8.73
N GLU A 493 7.63 4.32 7.50
CA GLU A 493 6.66 5.42 7.27
C GLU A 493 5.28 5.05 7.82
N ALA A 494 4.80 3.84 7.51
CA ALA A 494 3.52 3.34 7.98
C ALA A 494 3.45 3.24 9.52
N GLN A 495 4.53 2.78 10.15
CA GLN A 495 4.65 2.72 11.60
C GLN A 495 4.58 4.11 12.25
N ARG A 496 5.31 5.09 11.69
CA ARG A 496 5.31 6.47 12.19
C ARG A 496 3.96 7.16 12.01
N ILE A 497 3.24 6.88 10.92
CA ILE A 497 1.86 7.36 10.74
C ILE A 497 0.96 6.83 11.85
N ARG A 498 1.05 5.55 12.18
CA ARG A 498 0.27 4.96 13.29
C ARG A 498 0.64 5.60 14.64
N LEU A 499 1.94 5.80 14.89
CA LEU A 499 2.41 6.47 16.11
C LEU A 499 1.84 7.88 16.22
N ALA A 500 1.92 8.69 15.16
CA ALA A 500 1.38 10.05 15.13
C ALA A 500 -0.14 10.07 15.37
N SER A 501 -0.89 9.13 14.78
CA SER A 501 -2.34 9.00 14.99
C SER A 501 -2.68 8.64 16.43
N GLN A 502 -1.90 7.77 17.07
CA GLN A 502 -2.11 7.38 18.47
C GLN A 502 -1.84 8.54 19.45
N ILE A 503 -0.79 9.34 19.21
CA ILE A 503 -0.51 10.53 19.99
C ILE A 503 -1.65 11.55 19.88
N GLY A 504 -2.18 11.72 18.67
CA GLY A 504 -3.32 12.57 18.39
C GLY A 504 -4.61 12.17 19.14
N SER A 505 -4.74 10.90 19.53
CA SER A 505 -5.89 10.39 20.30
C SER A 505 -5.90 10.86 21.76
N GLY A 506 -4.77 11.33 22.31
CA GLY A 506 -4.65 11.83 23.69
C GLY A 506 -4.90 10.78 24.77
N LEU A 507 -4.76 9.48 24.47
CA LEU A 507 -4.95 8.40 25.42
C LEU A 507 -3.90 8.45 26.54
N THR A 508 -4.36 8.25 27.77
CA THR A 508 -3.53 8.23 28.98
C THR A 508 -3.67 6.92 29.74
N GLY A 509 -2.64 6.53 30.49
CA GLY A 509 -2.64 5.30 31.24
C GLY A 509 -2.53 4.02 30.41
N VAL A 510 -2.07 4.12 29.18
CA VAL A 510 -1.89 3.02 28.22
C VAL A 510 -0.43 2.58 28.21
N MET A 511 -0.19 1.33 27.84
CA MET A 511 1.15 0.78 27.56
C MET A 511 1.33 0.69 26.03
N TYR A 512 2.22 1.49 25.48
CA TYR A 512 2.61 1.42 24.07
C TYR A 512 3.82 0.50 23.91
N VAL A 513 3.76 -0.42 22.95
CA VAL A 513 4.86 -1.31 22.60
C VAL A 513 5.22 -1.08 21.13
N LEU A 514 6.44 -0.61 20.89
CA LEU A 514 6.93 -0.23 19.56
C LEU A 514 8.09 -1.13 19.13
N ASP A 515 8.10 -1.52 17.85
CA ASP A 515 9.16 -2.32 17.25
C ASP A 515 10.05 -1.45 16.37
N GLU A 516 11.26 -1.19 16.82
CA GLU A 516 12.32 -0.47 16.10
C GLU A 516 11.81 0.80 15.35
N PRO A 517 11.20 1.77 16.03
CA PRO A 517 10.59 2.92 15.37
C PRO A 517 11.59 3.88 14.72
N SER A 518 12.88 3.78 15.03
CA SER A 518 13.97 4.57 14.42
C SER A 518 14.40 4.07 13.03
N ILE A 519 13.86 2.93 12.58
CA ILE A 519 14.24 2.32 11.30
C ILE A 519 14.11 3.30 10.13
N GLY A 520 15.16 3.37 9.31
CA GLY A 520 15.21 4.20 8.12
C GLY A 520 15.25 5.71 8.40
N LEU A 521 15.43 6.13 9.65
CA LEU A 521 15.58 7.52 10.02
C LEU A 521 17.03 7.99 9.91
N HIS A 522 17.17 9.21 9.42
CA HIS A 522 18.40 9.99 9.61
C HIS A 522 18.49 10.44 11.09
N GLN A 523 19.71 10.66 11.61
CA GLN A 523 19.91 11.10 13.00
C GLN A 523 19.06 12.31 13.39
N ARG A 524 18.96 13.31 12.50
CA ARG A 524 18.11 14.49 12.71
C ARG A 524 16.64 14.15 12.96
N ASP A 525 16.10 13.16 12.24
CA ASP A 525 14.70 12.77 12.34
C ASP A 525 14.49 11.86 13.56
N ASN A 526 15.51 11.11 13.96
CA ASN A 526 15.51 10.29 15.16
C ASN A 526 15.34 11.12 16.46
N GLU A 527 16.01 12.26 16.56
CA GLU A 527 15.84 13.20 17.68
C GLU A 527 14.37 13.65 17.83
N ARG A 528 13.70 13.97 16.72
CA ARG A 528 12.27 14.34 16.71
C ARG A 528 11.39 13.20 17.18
N LEU A 529 11.67 11.97 16.71
CA LEU A 529 10.94 10.77 17.16
C LEU A 529 11.09 10.57 18.66
N LEU A 530 12.32 10.61 19.20
CA LEU A 530 12.59 10.46 20.64
C LEU A 530 11.88 11.51 21.48
N LYS A 531 11.85 12.76 21.03
CA LYS A 531 11.09 13.83 21.67
C LYS A 531 9.59 13.49 21.72
N THR A 532 9.06 12.95 20.63
CA THR A 532 7.67 12.53 20.52
C THR A 532 7.34 11.36 21.46
N LEU A 533 8.22 10.36 21.57
CA LEU A 533 8.07 9.24 22.50
C LEU A 533 8.11 9.71 23.98
N LYS A 534 8.98 10.68 24.29
CA LYS A 534 9.02 11.32 25.62
C LYS A 534 7.74 12.09 25.93
N GLN A 535 7.17 12.82 24.95
CA GLN A 535 5.85 13.46 25.11
C GLN A 535 4.75 12.44 25.39
N LEU A 536 4.73 11.31 24.68
CA LEU A 536 3.77 10.23 24.91
C LEU A 536 3.87 9.66 26.32
N ARG A 537 5.09 9.51 26.84
CA ARG A 537 5.36 9.13 28.23
C ARG A 537 4.85 10.19 29.22
N ASP A 538 5.14 11.47 28.96
CA ASP A 538 4.89 12.59 29.89
C ASP A 538 3.38 12.86 30.11
N ILE A 539 2.53 12.45 29.17
CA ILE A 539 1.07 12.46 29.36
C ILE A 539 0.55 11.30 30.21
N GLY A 540 1.41 10.46 30.76
CA GLY A 540 1.07 9.41 31.71
C GLY A 540 0.99 8.00 31.13
N ASN A 541 1.73 7.71 30.06
CA ASN A 541 1.79 6.39 29.43
C ASN A 541 3.13 5.67 29.72
N THR A 542 3.08 4.35 29.71
CA THR A 542 4.29 3.52 29.67
C THR A 542 4.65 3.25 28.20
N VAL A 543 5.87 3.57 27.82
CA VAL A 543 6.33 3.41 26.43
C VAL A 543 7.47 2.38 26.42
N ILE A 544 7.22 1.22 25.85
CA ILE A 544 8.20 0.14 25.69
C ILE A 544 8.65 0.11 24.22
N VAL A 545 9.95 0.18 24.01
CA VAL A 545 10.53 0.25 22.65
C VAL A 545 11.57 -0.85 22.51
N VAL A 546 11.42 -1.70 21.51
CA VAL A 546 12.50 -2.60 21.08
C VAL A 546 13.42 -1.80 20.18
N GLU A 547 14.68 -1.61 20.56
CA GLU A 547 15.59 -0.72 19.83
C GLU A 547 17.06 -1.13 19.94
N HIS A 548 17.82 -0.73 18.91
CA HIS A 548 19.28 -0.90 18.83
C HIS A 548 20.02 0.43 18.67
N ASP A 549 19.28 1.50 18.45
CA ASP A 549 19.84 2.83 18.23
C ASP A 549 20.47 3.38 19.51
N GLU A 550 21.70 3.92 19.39
CA GLU A 550 22.44 4.45 20.52
C GLU A 550 21.73 5.61 21.20
N GLU A 551 21.15 6.54 20.43
CA GLU A 551 20.47 7.72 21.00
C GLU A 551 19.18 7.32 21.71
N ALA A 552 18.47 6.32 21.20
CA ALA A 552 17.27 5.77 21.82
C ALA A 552 17.60 5.12 23.17
N ILE A 553 18.66 4.29 23.22
CA ILE A 553 19.11 3.63 24.44
C ILE A 553 19.57 4.67 25.49
N ARG A 554 20.37 5.66 25.09
CA ARG A 554 20.86 6.74 25.99
C ARG A 554 19.74 7.66 26.47
N SER A 555 18.67 7.80 25.70
CA SER A 555 17.52 8.67 26.00
C SER A 555 16.44 8.00 26.87
N ALA A 556 16.55 6.69 27.08
CA ALA A 556 15.59 5.91 27.86
C ALA A 556 15.64 6.26 29.36
N ASP A 557 14.52 6.11 30.05
CA ASP A 557 14.46 6.16 31.50
C ASP A 557 14.94 4.84 32.12
N TYR A 558 14.69 3.71 31.42
CA TYR A 558 15.02 2.36 31.83
C TYR A 558 15.38 1.50 30.63
N VAL A 559 16.38 0.67 30.73
CA VAL A 559 16.86 -0.22 29.69
C VAL A 559 16.92 -1.65 30.19
N VAL A 560 16.51 -2.58 29.35
CA VAL A 560 16.63 -4.03 29.58
C VAL A 560 17.47 -4.61 28.45
N ASP A 561 18.62 -5.16 28.77
CA ASP A 561 19.53 -5.82 27.82
C ASP A 561 19.33 -7.33 27.87
N ILE A 562 18.91 -7.91 26.76
CA ILE A 562 18.60 -9.34 26.63
C ILE A 562 19.67 -10.05 25.82
N GLY A 563 20.19 -11.13 26.36
CA GLY A 563 21.25 -11.89 25.75
C GLY A 563 21.53 -13.20 26.53
N PRO A 564 22.82 -13.62 26.66
CA PRO A 564 24.03 -13.01 26.03
C PRO A 564 24.18 -13.30 24.54
N GLY A 565 23.47 -14.30 24.00
CA GLY A 565 23.52 -14.73 22.61
C GLY A 565 22.16 -14.69 21.92
N ALA A 566 22.06 -15.36 20.78
CA ALA A 566 20.84 -15.50 20.00
C ALA A 566 20.21 -16.89 20.13
N GLY A 567 18.91 -17.04 19.90
CA GLY A 567 18.21 -18.33 19.93
C GLY A 567 18.32 -19.02 21.26
N VAL A 568 18.83 -20.26 21.26
CA VAL A 568 18.99 -21.08 22.47
C VAL A 568 20.00 -20.51 23.45
N HIS A 569 20.93 -19.67 22.97
CA HIS A 569 21.97 -19.02 23.77
C HIS A 569 21.54 -17.67 24.35
N GLY A 570 20.33 -17.23 24.00
CA GLY A 570 19.70 -15.98 24.45
C GLY A 570 18.64 -16.21 25.53
N GLY A 571 17.75 -15.26 25.68
CA GLY A 571 16.59 -15.38 26.56
C GLY A 571 16.84 -15.05 28.03
N HIS A 572 17.98 -14.48 28.38
CA HIS A 572 18.30 -13.99 29.74
C HIS A 572 18.32 -12.47 29.78
N VAL A 573 17.95 -11.89 30.91
CA VAL A 573 18.25 -10.49 31.23
C VAL A 573 19.71 -10.42 31.65
N VAL A 574 20.56 -9.78 30.83
CA VAL A 574 21.98 -9.60 31.10
C VAL A 574 22.21 -8.44 32.04
N ALA A 575 21.51 -7.34 31.76
CA ALA A 575 21.55 -6.12 32.57
C ALA A 575 20.22 -5.37 32.49
N GLU A 576 19.88 -4.66 33.56
CA GLU A 576 18.71 -3.81 33.64
C GLU A 576 18.96 -2.54 34.45
N GLY A 577 18.23 -1.47 34.20
CA GLY A 577 18.34 -0.24 34.94
C GLY A 577 18.44 1.00 34.05
N THR A 578 19.09 2.05 34.57
CA THR A 578 19.34 3.27 33.78
C THR A 578 20.35 3.01 32.66
N PRO A 579 20.39 3.83 31.60
CA PRO A 579 21.42 3.69 30.54
C PRO A 579 22.86 3.60 31.11
N LYS A 580 23.14 4.35 32.16
CA LYS A 580 24.44 4.31 32.85
C LYS A 580 24.71 2.93 33.47
N ALA A 581 23.70 2.31 34.08
CA ALA A 581 23.86 0.97 34.67
C ALA A 581 24.21 -0.08 33.59
N ILE A 582 23.66 0.03 32.41
CA ILE A 582 24.01 -0.85 31.28
C ILE A 582 25.44 -0.60 30.80
N ILE A 583 25.83 0.69 30.65
CA ILE A 583 27.18 1.09 30.21
C ILE A 583 28.27 0.56 31.20
N ASP A 584 27.99 0.58 32.50
CA ASP A 584 28.94 0.17 33.55
C ASP A 584 28.93 -1.35 33.81
N HIS A 585 27.92 -2.08 33.22
CA HIS A 585 27.77 -3.50 33.45
C HIS A 585 28.79 -4.34 32.66
N PRO A 586 29.62 -5.17 33.30
CA PRO A 586 30.75 -5.85 32.67
C PRO A 586 30.36 -6.97 31.71
N ALA A 587 29.15 -7.52 31.82
CA ALA A 587 28.66 -8.61 30.96
C ALA A 587 27.78 -8.12 29.81
N SER A 588 27.48 -6.81 29.74
CA SER A 588 26.64 -6.24 28.70
C SER A 588 27.44 -5.90 27.45
N LEU A 589 27.21 -6.64 26.38
CA LEU A 589 27.75 -6.30 25.05
C LEU A 589 27.26 -4.92 24.57
N THR A 590 25.98 -4.61 24.76
CA THR A 590 25.43 -3.28 24.49
C THR A 590 26.19 -2.22 25.27
N GLY A 591 26.47 -2.45 26.57
CA GLY A 591 27.26 -1.55 27.40
C GLY A 591 28.68 -1.35 26.91
N ASP A 592 29.33 -2.38 26.40
CA ASP A 592 30.69 -2.28 25.83
C ASP A 592 30.77 -1.36 24.62
N TYR A 593 29.79 -1.45 23.70
CA TYR A 593 29.73 -0.55 22.55
C TYR A 593 29.39 0.88 22.96
N LEU A 594 28.42 1.07 23.85
CA LEU A 594 28.03 2.39 24.35
C LEU A 594 29.15 3.07 25.15
N ALA A 595 29.98 2.31 25.83
CA ALA A 595 31.16 2.81 26.56
C ALA A 595 32.37 3.08 25.66
N GLY A 596 32.34 2.62 24.41
CA GLY A 596 33.45 2.69 23.48
C GLY A 596 34.57 1.69 23.78
N ARG A 597 34.36 0.71 24.70
CA ARG A 597 35.29 -0.42 24.95
C ARG A 597 35.37 -1.34 23.73
N ARG A 598 34.24 -1.51 23.01
CA ARG A 598 34.18 -2.14 21.67
C ARG A 598 33.81 -1.09 20.63
N ARG A 599 34.37 -1.25 19.44
CA ARG A 599 34.06 -0.35 18.29
C ARG A 599 34.04 -1.17 17.02
N ILE A 600 33.08 -0.90 16.17
CA ILE A 600 33.06 -1.41 14.79
C ILE A 600 34.14 -0.64 14.04
N GLY A 601 35.26 -1.31 13.76
CA GLY A 601 36.43 -0.73 13.13
C GLY A 601 36.59 -1.16 11.67
N MET A 602 37.33 -0.36 10.92
CA MET A 602 37.85 -0.82 9.62
C MET A 602 39.09 -1.69 9.84
N HIS A 603 39.05 -2.89 9.31
CA HIS A 603 40.22 -3.77 9.25
C HIS A 603 40.91 -3.57 7.89
N GLY A 604 42.15 -3.10 7.90
CA GLY A 604 42.98 -2.92 6.73
C GLY A 604 43.03 -1.51 6.13
N GLU A 605 43.88 -1.32 5.11
CA GLU A 605 44.01 -0.06 4.38
C GLU A 605 42.82 0.19 3.43
N ARG A 606 42.39 1.43 3.33
CA ARG A 606 41.35 1.84 2.37
C ARG A 606 41.88 1.75 0.97
N ARG A 607 41.15 1.02 0.11
CA ARG A 607 41.45 0.97 -1.31
C ARG A 607 41.27 2.36 -1.95
N GLN A 608 42.14 2.72 -2.86
CA GLN A 608 42.04 3.98 -3.59
C GLN A 608 41.11 3.83 -4.78
N PRO A 609 40.30 4.86 -5.10
CA PRO A 609 39.47 4.85 -6.31
C PRO A 609 40.34 4.90 -7.57
N ASP A 610 39.98 4.09 -8.56
CA ASP A 610 40.58 4.13 -9.90
C ASP A 610 39.72 5.03 -10.81
N ALA A 611 40.29 6.16 -11.23
CA ALA A 611 39.60 7.14 -12.08
C ALA A 611 39.20 6.56 -13.46
N ALA A 612 39.88 5.49 -13.92
CA ALA A 612 39.56 4.82 -15.18
C ALA A 612 38.39 3.84 -15.05
N ARG A 613 38.00 3.48 -13.84
CA ARG A 613 36.96 2.51 -13.55
C ARG A 613 35.83 3.14 -12.72
N LEU A 614 34.99 3.92 -13.40
CA LEU A 614 33.84 4.60 -12.79
C LEU A 614 32.54 4.15 -13.42
N LEU A 615 31.55 3.91 -12.58
CA LEU A 615 30.16 3.81 -12.96
C LEU A 615 29.52 5.20 -12.79
N GLN A 616 29.14 5.83 -13.88
CA GLN A 616 28.61 7.21 -13.87
C GLN A 616 27.13 7.25 -14.20
N ILE A 617 26.34 7.85 -13.31
CA ILE A 617 24.96 8.21 -13.57
C ILE A 617 24.95 9.70 -13.96
N VAL A 618 24.35 10.04 -15.09
CA VAL A 618 24.31 11.41 -15.61
C VAL A 618 22.86 11.87 -15.75
N GLY A 619 22.56 13.02 -15.17
CA GLY A 619 21.28 13.70 -15.37
C GLY A 619 20.07 13.00 -14.79
N ALA A 620 20.16 12.34 -13.65
CA ALA A 620 19.03 11.68 -13.01
C ALA A 620 17.97 12.71 -12.54
N ARG A 621 16.72 12.52 -12.98
CA ARG A 621 15.57 13.42 -12.76
C ARG A 621 14.31 12.71 -12.26
N GLY A 622 14.41 11.44 -11.90
CA GLY A 622 13.28 10.70 -11.36
C GLY A 622 12.77 11.30 -10.04
N ASN A 623 11.46 11.32 -9.85
CA ASN A 623 10.80 11.84 -8.65
C ASN A 623 11.32 13.24 -8.23
N ASN A 624 11.98 13.33 -7.07
CA ASN A 624 12.52 14.61 -6.53
C ASN A 624 13.98 14.88 -6.92
N LEU A 625 14.62 14.07 -7.76
CA LEU A 625 16.00 14.30 -8.18
C LEU A 625 16.11 15.51 -9.11
N ALA A 626 16.99 16.43 -8.78
CA ALA A 626 17.21 17.69 -9.49
C ALA A 626 18.43 17.59 -10.44
N ASN A 627 18.31 16.79 -11.50
CA ASN A 627 19.36 16.61 -12.52
C ASN A 627 20.71 16.15 -11.93
N VAL A 628 20.68 15.12 -11.10
CA VAL A 628 21.83 14.65 -10.33
C VAL A 628 22.78 13.84 -11.22
N SER A 629 24.06 14.17 -11.17
CA SER A 629 25.13 13.38 -11.80
C SER A 629 26.12 12.93 -10.74
N VAL A 630 26.47 11.63 -10.73
CA VAL A 630 27.36 11.04 -9.73
C VAL A 630 28.20 9.93 -10.32
N GLY A 631 29.46 9.86 -9.90
CA GLY A 631 30.40 8.77 -10.22
C GLY A 631 30.58 7.82 -9.03
N ILE A 632 30.42 6.53 -9.26
CA ILE A 632 30.58 5.47 -8.26
C ILE A 632 31.85 4.67 -8.64
N PRO A 633 32.91 4.65 -7.82
CA PRO A 633 34.11 3.90 -8.12
C PRO A 633 33.86 2.39 -8.14
N VAL A 634 34.35 1.72 -9.16
CA VAL A 634 34.24 0.26 -9.28
C VAL A 634 35.26 -0.44 -8.37
N GLY A 635 34.83 -1.53 -7.70
CA GLY A 635 35.66 -2.32 -6.80
C GLY A 635 35.80 -1.75 -5.39
N LEU A 636 34.98 -0.77 -5.03
CA LEU A 636 34.94 -0.16 -3.71
C LEU A 636 33.58 -0.35 -3.03
N PHE A 637 33.59 -0.23 -1.71
CA PHE A 637 32.38 -0.11 -0.89
C PHE A 637 31.99 1.39 -0.82
N THR A 638 30.89 1.73 -1.50
CA THR A 638 30.39 3.10 -1.61
C THR A 638 29.08 3.25 -0.86
N CYS A 639 29.00 4.18 0.10
CA CYS A 639 27.78 4.51 0.83
C CYS A 639 27.06 5.70 0.21
N ILE A 640 25.77 5.56 -0.04
CA ILE A 640 24.84 6.63 -0.42
C ILE A 640 24.06 7.02 0.83
N THR A 641 24.21 8.24 1.29
CA THR A 641 23.60 8.73 2.54
C THR A 641 22.78 9.98 2.31
N GLY A 642 21.96 10.36 3.27
CA GLY A 642 21.11 11.55 3.25
C GLY A 642 19.84 11.37 4.08
N VAL A 643 19.12 12.46 4.30
CA VAL A 643 17.85 12.45 5.07
C VAL A 643 16.78 11.58 4.43
N SER A 644 15.79 11.16 5.22
CA SER A 644 14.62 10.42 4.71
C SER A 644 13.91 11.22 3.61
N GLY A 645 13.52 10.56 2.52
CA GLY A 645 12.88 11.21 1.37
C GLY A 645 13.80 12.05 0.48
N SER A 646 15.14 12.05 0.67
CA SER A 646 16.09 12.84 -0.14
C SER A 646 16.30 12.34 -1.58
N GLY A 647 15.78 11.15 -1.95
CA GLY A 647 15.91 10.57 -3.29
C GLY A 647 16.96 9.46 -3.43
N LYS A 648 17.54 8.95 -2.32
CA LYS A 648 18.53 7.86 -2.34
C LYS A 648 18.06 6.63 -3.10
N SER A 649 16.88 6.12 -2.76
CA SER A 649 16.29 4.94 -3.40
C SER A 649 15.94 5.20 -4.86
N THR A 650 15.48 6.40 -5.20
CA THR A 650 15.22 6.79 -6.59
C THR A 650 16.50 6.78 -7.43
N LEU A 651 17.60 7.27 -6.89
CA LEU A 651 18.89 7.27 -7.61
C LEU A 651 19.44 5.85 -7.81
N ILE A 652 19.37 5.02 -6.77
CA ILE A 652 20.02 3.70 -6.78
C ILE A 652 19.09 2.60 -7.27
N ASN A 653 17.88 2.48 -6.71
CA ASN A 653 16.96 1.39 -7.06
C ASN A 653 16.20 1.69 -8.36
N ASP A 654 15.55 2.86 -8.45
CA ASP A 654 14.69 3.17 -9.60
C ASP A 654 15.51 3.56 -10.84
N THR A 655 16.69 4.15 -10.68
CA THR A 655 17.55 4.59 -11.80
C THR A 655 18.64 3.57 -12.09
N LEU A 656 19.62 3.40 -11.18
CA LEU A 656 20.81 2.57 -11.44
C LEU A 656 20.48 1.09 -11.56
N TYR A 657 19.78 0.50 -10.59
CA TYR A 657 19.47 -0.94 -10.61
C TYR A 657 18.61 -1.31 -11.81
N ALA A 658 17.55 -0.52 -12.08
CA ALA A 658 16.66 -0.78 -13.22
C ALA A 658 17.42 -0.70 -14.55
N ALA A 659 18.30 0.29 -14.73
CA ALA A 659 19.13 0.42 -15.92
C ALA A 659 20.16 -0.72 -16.05
N ALA A 660 20.84 -1.10 -14.95
CA ALA A 660 21.79 -2.20 -14.94
C ALA A 660 21.12 -3.55 -15.23
N ALA A 661 19.96 -3.81 -14.64
CA ALA A 661 19.18 -5.02 -14.90
C ALA A 661 18.69 -5.08 -16.36
N ARG A 662 18.31 -3.96 -16.95
CA ARG A 662 17.94 -3.86 -18.36
C ARG A 662 19.14 -4.11 -19.27
N HIS A 663 20.30 -3.52 -18.97
CA HIS A 663 21.54 -3.70 -19.75
C HIS A 663 22.05 -5.14 -19.68
N LEU A 664 22.13 -5.73 -18.48
CA LEU A 664 22.75 -7.04 -18.27
C LEU A 664 21.81 -8.23 -18.57
N TYR A 665 20.53 -8.10 -18.27
CA TYR A 665 19.58 -9.22 -18.34
C TYR A 665 18.42 -9.00 -19.32
N GLY A 666 18.35 -7.84 -19.99
CA GLY A 666 17.19 -7.49 -20.81
C GLY A 666 15.89 -7.39 -20.00
N SER A 667 15.97 -6.92 -18.74
CA SER A 667 14.80 -6.70 -17.89
C SER A 667 13.85 -5.69 -18.52
N SER A 668 12.55 -5.90 -18.35
CA SER A 668 11.51 -4.96 -18.79
C SER A 668 11.32 -3.78 -17.83
N ALA A 669 12.06 -3.70 -16.73
CA ALA A 669 12.01 -2.57 -15.82
C ALA A 669 12.47 -1.29 -16.51
N GLU A 670 11.63 -0.24 -16.47
CA GLU A 670 12.02 1.07 -16.98
C GLU A 670 12.78 1.82 -15.89
N PRO A 671 14.03 2.24 -16.16
CA PRO A 671 14.75 3.10 -15.23
C PRO A 671 14.08 4.47 -15.14
N ALA A 672 14.16 5.10 -13.96
CA ALA A 672 13.69 6.46 -13.77
C ALA A 672 14.42 7.43 -14.72
N GLU A 673 13.83 8.57 -14.98
CA GLU A 673 14.31 9.53 -15.99
C GLU A 673 15.76 9.96 -15.71
N HIS A 674 16.63 9.77 -16.70
CA HIS A 674 18.05 10.13 -16.68
C HIS A 674 18.58 10.31 -18.10
N ASP A 675 19.73 10.96 -18.25
CA ASP A 675 20.33 11.13 -19.58
C ASP A 675 21.04 9.85 -20.03
N ARG A 676 21.97 9.34 -19.24
CA ARG A 676 22.73 8.10 -19.53
C ARG A 676 23.41 7.53 -18.29
N ILE A 677 23.75 6.24 -18.36
CA ILE A 677 24.64 5.59 -17.40
C ILE A 677 25.82 5.01 -18.16
N VAL A 678 27.03 5.33 -17.72
CA VAL A 678 28.32 4.91 -18.34
C VAL A 678 29.05 3.98 -17.38
N GLY A 679 29.73 2.96 -17.90
CA GLY A 679 30.51 2.01 -17.12
C GLY A 679 29.79 0.74 -16.67
N LEU A 680 28.57 0.48 -17.16
CA LEU A 680 27.86 -0.79 -16.91
C LEU A 680 28.62 -2.02 -17.45
N ASP A 681 29.47 -1.85 -18.48
CA ASP A 681 30.29 -2.93 -19.08
C ASP A 681 31.38 -3.47 -18.14
N HIS A 682 31.65 -2.77 -17.02
CA HIS A 682 32.53 -3.29 -15.97
C HIS A 682 31.92 -4.48 -15.23
N PHE A 683 30.61 -4.65 -15.33
CA PHE A 683 29.84 -5.66 -14.59
C PHE A 683 29.26 -6.71 -15.52
N ASP A 684 29.17 -7.96 -15.05
CA ASP A 684 28.45 -9.04 -15.69
C ASP A 684 27.18 -9.44 -14.91
N LYS A 685 27.06 -8.93 -13.70
CA LYS A 685 25.96 -9.24 -12.81
C LYS A 685 25.60 -8.06 -11.91
N VAL A 686 24.32 -7.85 -11.66
CA VAL A 686 23.81 -6.91 -10.66
C VAL A 686 22.90 -7.67 -9.69
N ILE A 687 23.08 -7.42 -8.39
CA ILE A 687 22.31 -8.03 -7.32
C ILE A 687 21.73 -6.92 -6.46
N ASN A 688 20.42 -6.93 -6.26
CA ASN A 688 19.75 -6.05 -5.33
C ASN A 688 19.30 -6.84 -4.10
N VAL A 689 19.74 -6.42 -2.90
CA VAL A 689 19.41 -7.02 -1.62
C VAL A 689 18.61 -5.98 -0.82
N ASP A 690 17.31 -6.10 -0.87
CA ASP A 690 16.34 -5.25 -0.20
C ASP A 690 15.67 -5.99 0.98
N GLN A 691 14.85 -5.27 1.75
CA GLN A 691 14.12 -5.78 2.92
C GLN A 691 12.80 -6.47 2.55
N SER A 692 12.47 -6.62 1.27
CA SER A 692 11.24 -7.29 0.86
C SER A 692 11.23 -8.76 1.32
N PRO A 693 10.07 -9.34 1.65
CA PRO A 693 9.98 -10.73 2.08
C PRO A 693 10.56 -11.69 1.04
N ILE A 694 11.19 -12.79 1.47
CA ILE A 694 11.70 -13.86 0.60
C ILE A 694 10.59 -14.69 -0.06
N GLY A 695 9.34 -14.42 0.30
CA GLY A 695 8.14 -15.01 -0.29
C GLY A 695 6.87 -14.51 0.39
N ARG A 696 5.74 -14.63 -0.30
CA ARG A 696 4.44 -14.13 0.16
C ARG A 696 3.54 -15.20 0.80
N THR A 697 3.97 -16.45 0.77
CA THR A 697 3.19 -17.58 1.27
C THR A 697 3.93 -18.31 2.39
N PRO A 698 3.23 -19.04 3.27
CA PRO A 698 3.86 -19.86 4.30
C PRO A 698 4.77 -20.98 3.76
N ARG A 699 4.68 -21.32 2.47
CA ARG A 699 5.56 -22.31 1.80
C ARG A 699 6.98 -21.79 1.58
N SER A 700 7.14 -20.50 1.44
CA SER A 700 8.46 -19.88 1.31
C SER A 700 9.14 -19.88 2.68
N ASN A 701 10.36 -20.38 2.73
CA ASN A 701 11.18 -20.44 3.95
C ASN A 701 12.67 -20.35 3.59
N PRO A 702 13.58 -20.19 4.57
CA PRO A 702 15.01 -20.12 4.33
C PRO A 702 15.58 -21.31 3.52
N ALA A 703 15.12 -22.53 3.81
CA ALA A 703 15.59 -23.74 3.12
C ALA A 703 15.20 -23.77 1.62
N THR A 704 13.99 -23.32 1.29
CA THR A 704 13.55 -23.25 -0.10
C THR A 704 14.22 -22.12 -0.85
N TYR A 705 14.32 -20.94 -0.22
CA TYR A 705 14.89 -19.75 -0.86
C TYR A 705 16.38 -19.90 -1.17
N THR A 706 17.18 -20.45 -0.23
CA THR A 706 18.61 -20.68 -0.42
C THR A 706 18.93 -21.91 -1.26
N GLY A 707 17.91 -22.68 -1.65
CA GLY A 707 18.07 -23.93 -2.38
C GLY A 707 18.69 -25.07 -1.54
N LEU A 708 18.63 -24.98 -0.20
CA LEU A 708 19.05 -26.04 0.73
C LEU A 708 18.15 -27.27 0.65
N LEU A 709 16.85 -27.05 0.41
CA LEU A 709 15.88 -28.14 0.44
C LEU A 709 16.12 -29.16 -0.67
N THR A 710 16.68 -28.77 -1.81
CA THR A 710 16.94 -29.69 -2.94
C THR A 710 17.95 -30.79 -2.57
N PRO A 711 19.19 -30.50 -2.14
CA PRO A 711 20.12 -31.55 -1.76
C PRO A 711 19.65 -32.34 -0.53
N ILE A 712 18.88 -31.74 0.40
CA ILE A 712 18.30 -32.46 1.52
C ILE A 712 17.28 -33.51 1.02
N ARG A 713 16.40 -33.15 0.09
CA ARG A 713 15.44 -34.09 -0.51
C ARG A 713 16.12 -35.23 -1.26
N GLU A 714 17.19 -34.95 -1.99
CA GLU A 714 18.00 -35.97 -2.67
C GLU A 714 18.62 -36.95 -1.65
N LEU A 715 19.10 -36.41 -0.53
CA LEU A 715 19.64 -37.22 0.57
C LEU A 715 18.57 -38.15 1.14
N PHE A 716 17.35 -37.65 1.42
CA PHE A 716 16.26 -38.48 1.92
C PHE A 716 15.82 -39.53 0.90
N ALA A 717 15.76 -39.21 -0.39
CA ALA A 717 15.47 -40.18 -1.45
C ALA A 717 16.55 -41.27 -1.57
N GLY A 718 17.76 -40.99 -1.13
CA GLY A 718 18.90 -41.93 -1.14
C GLY A 718 18.92 -42.91 0.03
N VAL A 719 18.14 -42.71 1.10
CA VAL A 719 18.14 -43.67 2.24
C VAL A 719 17.50 -45.01 1.87
N PRO A 720 17.94 -46.13 2.45
CA PRO A 720 17.43 -47.47 2.11
C PRO A 720 15.92 -47.60 2.17
N GLU A 721 15.29 -47.04 3.19
CA GLU A 721 13.85 -47.08 3.35
C GLU A 721 13.10 -46.33 2.24
N ALA A 722 13.55 -45.16 1.81
CA ALA A 722 12.95 -44.41 0.69
C ALA A 722 13.09 -45.19 -0.63
N ARG A 723 14.27 -45.82 -0.86
CA ARG A 723 14.51 -46.64 -2.06
C ARG A 723 13.60 -47.85 -2.08
N SER A 724 13.42 -48.54 -0.95
CA SER A 724 12.57 -49.74 -0.87
C SER A 724 11.09 -49.42 -1.14
N ARG A 725 10.67 -48.18 -0.78
CA ARG A 725 9.31 -47.69 -1.05
C ARG A 725 9.15 -47.00 -2.43
N GLY A 726 10.23 -46.89 -3.21
CA GLY A 726 10.22 -46.17 -4.50
C GLY A 726 10.03 -44.67 -4.37
N TYR A 727 10.43 -44.06 -3.25
CA TYR A 727 10.27 -42.63 -3.00
C TYR A 727 11.41 -41.84 -3.61
N GLY A 728 11.11 -41.07 -4.66
CA GLY A 728 12.06 -40.11 -5.26
C GLY A 728 12.09 -38.76 -4.51
N PRO A 729 12.97 -37.82 -4.92
CA PRO A 729 13.10 -36.52 -4.28
C PRO A 729 11.81 -35.67 -4.26
N GLY A 730 10.88 -35.91 -5.20
CA GLY A 730 9.58 -35.26 -5.26
C GLY A 730 8.68 -35.60 -4.05
N ARG A 731 8.85 -36.79 -3.47
CA ARG A 731 8.09 -37.23 -2.28
C ARG A 731 8.36 -36.34 -1.06
N PHE A 732 9.57 -35.83 -0.93
CA PHE A 732 10.00 -34.95 0.17
C PHE A 732 9.81 -33.47 -0.12
N SER A 733 9.00 -33.13 -1.15
CA SER A 733 8.60 -31.76 -1.44
C SER A 733 7.18 -31.48 -0.93
N PHE A 734 7.00 -30.45 -0.12
CA PHE A 734 5.67 -30.00 0.26
C PHE A 734 4.95 -29.18 -0.81
N ASN A 735 5.62 -28.86 -1.94
CA ASN A 735 5.03 -28.15 -3.07
C ASN A 735 4.41 -29.08 -4.13
N VAL A 736 4.74 -30.38 -4.09
CA VAL A 736 4.31 -31.38 -5.08
C VAL A 736 3.39 -32.40 -4.43
N LYS A 737 2.36 -32.85 -5.17
CA LYS A 737 1.47 -33.94 -4.73
C LYS A 737 2.26 -35.23 -4.49
N GLY A 738 1.80 -36.05 -3.55
CA GLY A 738 2.33 -37.38 -3.22
C GLY A 738 2.91 -37.50 -1.83
N GLY A 739 3.75 -36.55 -1.37
CA GLY A 739 4.31 -36.59 -0.01
C GLY A 739 3.80 -35.50 0.95
N ARG A 740 3.15 -34.49 0.43
CA ARG A 740 2.58 -33.38 1.23
C ARG A 740 1.26 -33.76 1.86
N CYS A 741 0.89 -33.06 2.91
CA CYS A 741 -0.47 -33.09 3.43
C CYS A 741 -1.42 -32.44 2.43
N GLU A 742 -2.41 -33.16 1.92
CA GLU A 742 -3.34 -32.61 0.93
C GLU A 742 -4.40 -31.70 1.55
N ALA A 743 -4.71 -31.80 2.85
CA ALA A 743 -5.65 -30.92 3.53
C ALA A 743 -5.18 -29.46 3.54
N CYS A 744 -3.91 -29.21 3.85
CA CYS A 744 -3.29 -27.87 3.80
C CYS A 744 -2.42 -27.67 2.55
N GLN A 745 -2.38 -28.63 1.63
CA GLN A 745 -1.56 -28.62 0.42
C GLN A 745 -0.06 -28.32 0.66
N GLY A 746 0.44 -28.68 1.83
CA GLY A 746 1.84 -28.48 2.24
C GLY A 746 2.12 -27.13 2.92
N ASP A 747 1.12 -26.29 3.15
CA ASP A 747 1.28 -25.04 3.88
C ASP A 747 1.56 -25.25 5.38
N GLY A 748 1.07 -26.39 5.94
CA GLY A 748 1.09 -26.65 7.38
C GLY A 748 0.03 -25.84 8.14
N MET A 749 -0.54 -24.83 7.52
CA MET A 749 -1.55 -23.94 8.07
C MET A 749 -2.73 -23.83 7.13
N ILE A 750 -3.91 -23.52 7.64
CA ILE A 750 -5.11 -23.21 6.88
C ILE A 750 -5.38 -21.72 7.01
N LYS A 751 -5.50 -21.04 5.88
CA LYS A 751 -5.87 -19.63 5.82
C LYS A 751 -7.37 -19.50 6.07
N VAL A 752 -7.76 -18.74 7.07
CA VAL A 752 -9.15 -18.36 7.31
C VAL A 752 -9.31 -16.91 6.86
N GLU A 753 -10.03 -16.70 5.76
CA GLU A 753 -10.28 -15.37 5.22
C GLU A 753 -11.34 -14.64 6.07
N MET A 754 -10.96 -13.48 6.58
CA MET A 754 -11.82 -12.62 7.38
C MET A 754 -12.14 -11.37 6.57
N HIS A 755 -13.35 -11.25 6.05
CA HIS A 755 -13.74 -10.17 5.11
C HIS A 755 -13.47 -8.73 5.57
N PHE A 756 -13.36 -8.46 6.88
CA PHE A 756 -13.14 -7.12 7.43
C PHE A 756 -11.94 -7.04 8.39
N LEU A 757 -11.25 -8.16 8.63
CA LEU A 757 -10.09 -8.28 9.53
C LEU A 757 -8.92 -8.92 8.75
N PRO A 758 -7.68 -8.79 9.24
CA PRO A 758 -6.56 -9.53 8.66
C PRO A 758 -6.81 -11.04 8.64
N ASP A 759 -6.36 -11.69 7.57
CA ASP A 759 -6.47 -13.16 7.45
C ASP A 759 -5.75 -13.87 8.58
N ILE A 760 -6.36 -14.92 9.11
CA ILE A 760 -5.80 -15.74 10.19
C ILE A 760 -5.24 -17.02 9.60
N TYR A 761 -4.08 -17.45 10.08
CA TYR A 761 -3.48 -18.73 9.75
C TYR A 761 -3.55 -19.66 10.97
N VAL A 762 -4.28 -20.76 10.83
CA VAL A 762 -4.45 -21.78 11.89
C VAL A 762 -3.69 -23.04 11.51
N ALA A 763 -3.05 -23.70 12.47
CA ALA A 763 -2.38 -24.98 12.21
C ALA A 763 -3.36 -26.00 11.58
N CYS A 764 -2.90 -26.73 10.58
CA CYS A 764 -3.73 -27.75 9.91
C CYS A 764 -4.06 -28.90 10.86
N ASP A 765 -5.33 -29.20 11.06
CA ASP A 765 -5.82 -30.25 11.96
C ASP A 765 -5.37 -31.67 11.57
N VAL A 766 -5.05 -31.88 10.27
CA VAL A 766 -4.65 -33.20 9.74
C VAL A 766 -3.15 -33.46 9.97
N CYS A 767 -2.29 -32.51 9.63
CA CYS A 767 -0.84 -32.68 9.75
C CYS A 767 -0.25 -31.98 10.98
N HIS A 768 -1.04 -31.25 11.75
CA HIS A 768 -0.60 -30.50 12.93
C HIS A 768 0.66 -29.62 12.68
N GLY A 769 0.64 -28.91 11.55
CA GLY A 769 1.75 -28.04 11.15
C GLY A 769 2.91 -28.76 10.44
N LYS A 770 2.90 -30.09 10.33
CA LYS A 770 4.06 -30.88 9.84
C LYS A 770 4.23 -30.83 8.31
N ARG A 771 3.28 -30.31 7.55
CA ARG A 771 3.32 -30.12 6.07
C ARG A 771 3.28 -31.40 5.22
N TYR A 772 3.66 -32.56 5.76
CA TYR A 772 3.77 -33.83 5.06
C TYR A 772 2.73 -34.85 5.54
N ASN A 773 2.47 -35.85 4.71
CA ASN A 773 1.68 -37.00 5.13
C ASN A 773 2.48 -37.95 6.02
N ARG A 774 1.78 -38.86 6.71
CA ARG A 774 2.36 -39.76 7.68
C ARG A 774 3.46 -40.66 7.07
N GLU A 775 3.22 -41.22 5.89
CA GLU A 775 4.12 -42.15 5.20
C GLU A 775 5.45 -41.49 4.84
N THR A 776 5.43 -40.21 4.46
CA THR A 776 6.66 -39.44 4.20
C THR A 776 7.45 -39.16 5.46
N LEU A 777 6.75 -38.92 6.58
CA LEU A 777 7.39 -38.65 7.89
C LEU A 777 7.99 -39.89 8.54
N GLU A 778 7.64 -41.11 8.10
CA GLU A 778 8.23 -42.35 8.55
C GLU A 778 9.68 -42.51 8.06
N VAL A 779 10.03 -41.92 6.92
CA VAL A 779 11.39 -41.97 6.37
C VAL A 779 12.33 -41.05 7.16
N GLN A 780 13.43 -41.61 7.63
CA GLN A 780 14.38 -40.90 8.50
C GLN A 780 15.80 -40.92 7.91
N TYR A 781 16.51 -39.83 8.14
CA TYR A 781 17.96 -39.72 7.94
C TYR A 781 18.60 -39.38 9.29
N LYS A 782 19.56 -40.18 9.76
CA LYS A 782 20.17 -40.06 11.12
C LYS A 782 19.11 -39.91 12.22
N SER A 783 18.04 -40.71 12.16
CA SER A 783 16.93 -40.73 13.11
C SER A 783 16.09 -39.42 13.16
N ARG A 784 16.11 -38.63 12.10
CA ARG A 784 15.28 -37.40 11.92
C ARG A 784 14.50 -37.50 10.62
N ASN A 785 13.21 -37.16 10.66
CA ASN A 785 12.38 -37.02 9.47
C ASN A 785 12.53 -35.62 8.83
N ILE A 786 11.98 -35.44 7.65
CA ILE A 786 12.10 -34.18 6.89
C ILE A 786 11.47 -32.96 7.62
N HIS A 787 10.40 -33.16 8.38
CA HIS A 787 9.81 -32.10 9.18
C HIS A 787 10.73 -31.68 10.33
N GLU A 788 11.31 -32.62 11.07
CA GLU A 788 12.26 -32.36 12.15
C GLU A 788 13.50 -31.63 11.64
N ILE A 789 13.96 -31.92 10.41
CA ILE A 789 15.03 -31.17 9.77
C ILE A 789 14.62 -29.71 9.50
N LEU A 790 13.41 -29.48 9.02
CA LEU A 790 12.90 -28.12 8.81
C LEU A 790 12.72 -27.33 10.11
N GLN A 791 12.51 -28.00 11.23
CA GLN A 791 12.44 -27.39 12.57
C GLN A 791 13.81 -27.11 13.21
N MET A 792 14.89 -27.66 12.67
CA MET A 792 16.24 -27.37 13.18
C MET A 792 16.59 -25.90 12.95
N THR A 793 17.28 -25.31 13.91
CA THR A 793 17.98 -24.04 13.72
C THR A 793 19.11 -24.22 12.70
N VAL A 794 19.52 -23.14 12.04
CA VAL A 794 20.65 -23.16 11.10
C VAL A 794 21.90 -23.72 11.76
N GLU A 795 22.17 -23.36 13.02
CA GLU A 795 23.31 -23.86 13.82
C GLU A 795 23.24 -25.38 14.00
N ALA A 796 22.14 -25.90 14.51
CA ALA A 796 21.92 -27.32 14.69
C ALA A 796 21.97 -28.12 13.38
N ALA A 797 21.41 -27.56 12.32
CA ALA A 797 21.47 -28.17 10.98
C ALA A 797 22.90 -28.18 10.42
N ARG A 798 23.70 -27.15 10.68
CA ARG A 798 25.10 -27.08 10.25
C ARG A 798 25.92 -28.22 10.87
N GLU A 799 25.75 -28.49 12.17
CA GLU A 799 26.36 -29.62 12.85
C GLU A 799 25.84 -30.95 12.35
N PHE A 800 24.53 -31.09 12.19
CA PHE A 800 23.90 -32.32 11.72
C PHE A 800 24.35 -32.75 10.32
N PHE A 801 24.51 -31.79 9.39
CA PHE A 801 24.95 -32.03 8.02
C PHE A 801 26.45 -31.81 7.76
N ASP A 802 27.27 -31.80 8.80
CA ASP A 802 28.72 -31.55 8.62
C ASP A 802 29.39 -32.49 7.61
N ALA A 803 28.96 -33.75 7.56
CA ALA A 803 29.44 -34.75 6.62
C ALA A 803 28.89 -34.60 5.18
N VAL A 804 28.02 -33.59 4.91
CA VAL A 804 27.40 -33.36 3.60
C VAL A 804 27.86 -31.99 3.06
N PRO A 805 29.00 -31.91 2.33
CA PRO A 805 29.66 -30.63 2.00
C PRO A 805 28.78 -29.61 1.26
N VAL A 806 27.87 -30.07 0.41
CA VAL A 806 26.96 -29.18 -0.37
C VAL A 806 25.97 -28.47 0.55
N VAL A 807 25.42 -29.19 1.53
CA VAL A 807 24.48 -28.64 2.51
C VAL A 807 25.22 -27.79 3.54
N ALA A 808 26.32 -28.33 4.08
CA ALA A 808 27.15 -27.68 5.09
C ALA A 808 27.65 -26.29 4.66
N ARG A 809 28.11 -26.14 3.39
CA ARG A 809 28.59 -24.85 2.86
C ARG A 809 27.48 -23.81 2.81
N LYS A 810 26.27 -24.16 2.34
CA LYS A 810 25.13 -23.24 2.31
C LYS A 810 24.66 -22.86 3.72
N LEU A 811 24.69 -23.80 4.66
CA LEU A 811 24.38 -23.52 6.06
C LEU A 811 25.42 -22.59 6.68
N GLN A 812 26.71 -22.78 6.34
CA GLN A 812 27.78 -21.92 6.82
C GLN A 812 27.58 -20.45 6.38
N THR A 813 27.15 -20.18 5.15
CA THR A 813 26.85 -18.81 4.71
C THR A 813 25.70 -18.16 5.51
N LEU A 814 24.71 -18.95 5.95
CA LEU A 814 23.64 -18.45 6.86
C LEU A 814 24.19 -18.15 8.25
N VAL A 815 25.11 -18.94 8.77
CA VAL A 815 25.82 -18.68 10.03
C VAL A 815 26.65 -17.41 9.92
N ASP A 816 27.42 -17.26 8.83
CA ASP A 816 28.33 -16.13 8.61
C ASP A 816 27.60 -14.78 8.51
N VAL A 817 26.33 -14.76 8.09
CA VAL A 817 25.50 -13.55 8.10
C VAL A 817 24.72 -13.37 9.41
N GLY A 818 25.02 -14.15 10.46
CA GLY A 818 24.41 -14.01 11.78
C GLY A 818 22.98 -14.57 11.92
N LEU A 819 22.59 -15.56 11.09
CA LEU A 819 21.28 -16.21 11.13
C LEU A 819 21.29 -17.61 11.73
N SER A 820 22.23 -17.91 12.65
CA SER A 820 22.36 -19.23 13.29
C SER A 820 21.09 -19.68 14.03
N TYR A 821 20.30 -18.74 14.54
CA TYR A 821 19.13 -18.96 15.40
C TYR A 821 17.82 -19.22 14.67
N ILE A 822 17.67 -18.84 13.39
CA ILE A 822 16.43 -19.09 12.64
C ILE A 822 16.27 -20.57 12.29
N THR A 823 15.03 -21.05 12.15
CA THR A 823 14.79 -22.43 11.71
C THR A 823 14.73 -22.51 10.17
N LEU A 824 15.16 -23.66 9.63
CA LEU A 824 15.21 -23.88 8.17
C LEU A 824 13.82 -23.76 7.52
N GLY A 825 12.78 -24.20 8.21
CA GLY A 825 11.38 -24.19 7.73
C GLY A 825 10.57 -23.00 8.20
N GLN A 826 11.18 -21.98 8.81
CA GLN A 826 10.48 -20.77 9.27
C GLN A 826 9.77 -20.07 8.10
N ALA A 827 8.47 -19.80 8.26
CA ALA A 827 7.70 -19.17 7.19
C ALA A 827 8.26 -17.77 6.86
N ALA A 828 8.37 -17.44 5.58
CA ALA A 828 8.87 -16.15 5.12
C ALA A 828 8.11 -14.96 5.71
N THR A 829 6.82 -15.15 6.00
CA THR A 829 5.93 -14.13 6.59
C THR A 829 6.23 -13.83 8.07
N THR A 830 7.00 -14.67 8.74
CA THR A 830 7.40 -14.50 10.15
C THR A 830 8.82 -13.93 10.31
N LEU A 831 9.57 -13.83 9.21
CA LEU A 831 10.90 -13.20 9.23
C LEU A 831 10.77 -11.68 9.30
N SER A 832 11.65 -11.05 10.09
CA SER A 832 11.83 -9.60 10.04
C SER A 832 12.43 -9.15 8.69
N GLY A 833 12.28 -7.87 8.33
CA GLY A 833 12.89 -7.33 7.11
C GLY A 833 14.40 -7.55 7.04
N GLY A 834 15.11 -7.36 8.16
CA GLY A 834 16.54 -7.59 8.25
C GLY A 834 16.93 -9.07 8.14
N GLU A 835 16.14 -10.00 8.69
CA GLU A 835 16.36 -11.45 8.54
C GLU A 835 16.15 -11.88 7.09
N ALA A 836 15.07 -11.42 6.45
CA ALA A 836 14.81 -11.69 5.03
C ALA A 836 15.94 -11.17 4.13
N GLN A 837 16.46 -9.98 4.40
CA GLN A 837 17.59 -9.40 3.69
C GLN A 837 18.87 -10.24 3.85
N ARG A 838 19.17 -10.68 5.07
CA ARG A 838 20.33 -11.53 5.34
C ARG A 838 20.22 -12.92 4.69
N VAL A 839 19.01 -13.51 4.61
CA VAL A 839 18.78 -14.75 3.86
C VAL A 839 19.07 -14.55 2.37
N LYS A 840 18.67 -13.41 1.77
CA LYS A 840 19.01 -13.07 0.39
C LYS A 840 20.52 -12.94 0.19
N LEU A 841 21.17 -12.23 1.11
CA LEU A 841 22.63 -12.07 1.07
C LEU A 841 23.34 -13.42 1.18
N ALA A 842 22.93 -14.31 2.09
CA ALA A 842 23.50 -15.65 2.24
C ALA A 842 23.36 -16.48 0.96
N LEU A 843 22.23 -16.41 0.26
CA LEU A 843 22.06 -17.07 -1.03
C LEU A 843 23.10 -16.59 -2.04
N GLU A 844 23.29 -15.27 -2.16
CA GLU A 844 24.25 -14.72 -3.11
C GLU A 844 25.70 -15.05 -2.75
N LEU A 845 26.07 -14.99 -1.48
CA LEU A 845 27.40 -15.40 -0.97
C LEU A 845 27.68 -16.91 -1.17
N SER A 846 26.65 -17.75 -1.24
CA SER A 846 26.79 -19.17 -1.49
C SER A 846 27.10 -19.50 -2.97
N LYS A 847 26.88 -18.56 -3.90
CA LYS A 847 27.14 -18.71 -5.33
C LYS A 847 28.60 -18.41 -5.65
N ARG A 848 29.06 -18.96 -6.78
CA ARG A 848 30.40 -18.66 -7.27
C ARG A 848 30.44 -17.23 -7.79
N ASP A 849 31.37 -16.44 -7.29
CA ASP A 849 31.57 -15.06 -7.71
C ASP A 849 32.40 -14.97 -9.00
N THR A 850 32.08 -14.00 -9.83
CA THR A 850 32.81 -13.68 -11.08
C THR A 850 33.84 -12.58 -10.88
N GLY A 851 33.80 -11.89 -9.73
CA GLY A 851 34.61 -10.71 -9.43
C GLY A 851 34.16 -9.43 -10.13
N ARG A 852 33.04 -9.49 -10.88
CA ARG A 852 32.49 -8.36 -11.66
C ARG A 852 31.02 -8.10 -11.33
N THR A 853 30.63 -8.32 -10.10
CA THR A 853 29.26 -8.15 -9.63
C THR A 853 29.05 -6.80 -8.97
N LEU A 854 27.99 -6.08 -9.38
CA LEU A 854 27.48 -4.90 -8.68
C LEU A 854 26.48 -5.34 -7.61
N TYR A 855 26.83 -5.15 -6.35
CA TYR A 855 25.94 -5.38 -5.22
C TYR A 855 25.28 -4.07 -4.81
N ILE A 856 23.97 -4.04 -4.78
CA ILE A 856 23.16 -2.93 -4.27
C ILE A 856 22.48 -3.41 -2.99
N LEU A 857 22.80 -2.77 -1.86
CA LEU A 857 22.29 -3.10 -0.54
C LEU A 857 21.45 -1.93 -0.03
N ASP A 858 20.19 -2.17 0.28
CA ASP A 858 19.29 -1.15 0.80
C ASP A 858 19.19 -1.27 2.33
N GLU A 859 19.78 -0.29 3.03
CA GLU A 859 19.83 -0.22 4.50
C GLU A 859 20.22 -1.56 5.16
N PRO A 860 21.41 -2.14 4.87
CA PRO A 860 21.75 -3.51 5.28
C PRO A 860 21.96 -3.69 6.79
N THR A 861 22.07 -2.61 7.55
CA THR A 861 22.23 -2.63 9.02
C THR A 861 20.93 -2.43 9.79
N THR A 862 19.80 -2.35 9.08
CA THR A 862 18.49 -2.15 9.69
C THR A 862 18.11 -3.27 10.65
N GLY A 863 17.72 -2.93 11.88
CA GLY A 863 17.31 -3.89 12.91
C GLY A 863 18.46 -4.74 13.46
N LEU A 864 19.71 -4.34 13.25
CA LEU A 864 20.88 -5.04 13.75
C LEU A 864 21.46 -4.37 15.00
N HIS A 865 21.78 -5.20 15.98
CA HIS A 865 22.60 -4.79 17.11
C HIS A 865 24.06 -4.53 16.67
N PHE A 866 24.81 -3.71 17.42
CA PHE A 866 26.22 -3.39 17.11
C PHE A 866 27.09 -4.62 16.83
N GLN A 867 26.91 -5.69 17.61
CA GLN A 867 27.64 -6.95 17.42
C GLN A 867 27.26 -7.65 16.11
N ASP A 868 25.99 -7.59 15.69
CA ASP A 868 25.55 -8.16 14.42
C ASP A 868 26.14 -7.39 13.23
N ILE A 869 26.35 -6.08 13.39
CA ILE A 869 27.01 -5.23 12.37
C ILE A 869 28.53 -5.53 12.32
N GLU A 870 29.17 -5.78 13.45
CA GLU A 870 30.59 -6.15 13.52
C GLU A 870 30.87 -7.46 12.78
N MET A 871 29.97 -8.46 12.91
CA MET A 871 30.03 -9.72 12.17
C MET A 871 29.85 -9.50 10.66
#